data_6ee61d28e18833fe65babf8c03d213b4
#
_entry.id   6ee61d28e18833fe65babf8c03d213b4
#
_cell.length_a   1.000
_cell.length_b   1.000
_cell.length_c   1.000
_cell.angle_alpha   90.00
_cell.angle_beta   90.00
_cell.angle_gamma   90.00
#
_symmetry.space_group_name_H-M   'P 1'
#
loop_
_entity.id
_entity.type
_entity.pdbx_description
1 polymer ?
#
loop_
_entity_poly.entity_id
_entity_poly.type
_entity_poly.pdbx_seq_one_letter_code
_entity_poly.pdbx_strand_id
1 'polypeptide(L)'
;MTIRIPELGLAIRRALALAATTTLAAPAFAQHAPEATTLDRIEITGSRIRQVDLETAQPVLTISRADIERQGFNSVADILQNLTATGSPALSRASPLSSGEASGGSYVDMRGLGAQRTLVLVNGKRLGMTTSGYQDISSIPAAAVERMEVLKDGASAIYGSDAMAGVVNIITRRNVQGVTANVYHGQFSEGDGARTQYDVVAGWSNDRASISVAAEHVEEKGVWAKDRGFSAYTYTDRHPDDGWTTVGQWGRIVGFKGPGCSSARGCSYSLDRGSQPGGPDSFHLSDNTPFTGDVSNSNEQMHVQTPIKRDSLFVDARMDLNDQIRFNTQLAYNRRTTTRQVAGYPFQSGAAGITPMSADSWFNPFGSHHGYERPSDVHWNRRSWEIPRVSISELTTWQGVAAFEGSFQFVGREFDWEAGYQYNRSELEQRATGNLHKQRVADSTGPSFYNPATGKVECGTPDAPIAGCKPWNPLVPYGQDDPYGLTGNGELQDWLFPEELTRGRATTRNLFASLSGGLATLPAGELGFALGVESRREEGRFIPDALAQTGATTNLAAGPTGGGYRVDEAYLELSVPLLHDLPGARQLTLDTATRYSDYTTFGGTLNSKFGVSWKPIDQLLVRGTWAQGFRAPTISNLYGGGSQTFTTGFRDPCDTVHGAAASSPEVRARCAADIANADSYRQLGQGNEPITGSSGQTPLPFTNGSNPDLKPETSTSRTLGLVWSPTFAEGLNIALDWWKVRIDNTIVADHPNDILRDCYELGIAERCGSFTRDPELGIVNTLSYGSRNSGFRQAEGYDLEIGHKFETSWGTLSADWKTTYVVAAEERTTNEVDAPPIPSNGIATNGGIGFRVRSNASLGWERGNLGLGWGLRYFSAVKERCLDAATYPGECSHPGQRAPWFSGSRDYNRRGSVTFHDVQARYNLPWDATVSIGANNVFGRQGPIMYSQPSANFSYYGGFDIGRFIYMKYQQRF
;
A
#
# COMPACT_ATOMS: atom_id res chain seq x y z
N MET A 1 22.63 -10.84 21.68
CA MET A 1 23.86 -11.00 20.89
C MET A 1 23.48 -10.64 19.45
N THR A 2 23.59 -9.37 19.11
CA THR A 2 23.18 -8.80 17.81
C THR A 2 24.37 -8.87 16.89
N ILE A 3 24.37 -9.85 15.99
CA ILE A 3 25.34 -9.89 14.89
C ILE A 3 24.92 -8.78 13.91
N ARG A 4 25.62 -7.66 13.98
CA ARG A 4 25.59 -6.67 12.91
C ARG A 4 26.36 -7.27 11.75
N ILE A 5 25.69 -7.50 10.62
CA ILE A 5 26.30 -7.87 9.35
C ILE A 5 26.35 -6.60 8.47
N PRO A 6 27.38 -5.76 8.58
CA PRO A 6 27.55 -4.61 7.68
C PRO A 6 27.98 -5.00 6.26
N GLU A 7 28.17 -6.28 5.98
CA GLU A 7 28.94 -6.77 4.83
C GLU A 7 28.19 -7.67 3.86
N LEU A 8 26.86 -7.81 3.94
CA LEU A 8 26.15 -8.64 2.97
C LEU A 8 26.29 -8.11 1.54
N GLY A 9 26.24 -6.79 1.35
CA GLY A 9 26.54 -6.15 0.08
C GLY A 9 27.98 -6.35 -0.37
N LEU A 10 28.91 -6.42 0.56
CA LEU A 10 30.32 -6.72 0.27
C LEU A 10 30.52 -8.22 0.03
N ALA A 11 29.81 -9.08 0.75
CA ALA A 11 29.81 -10.54 0.56
C ALA A 11 29.22 -10.94 -0.80
N ILE A 12 28.12 -10.31 -1.22
CA ILE A 12 27.53 -10.52 -2.55
C ILE A 12 28.49 -10.02 -3.64
N ARG A 13 29.14 -8.86 -3.47
CA ARG A 13 30.18 -8.37 -4.41
C ARG A 13 31.40 -9.26 -4.44
N ARG A 14 31.82 -9.85 -3.30
CA ARG A 14 32.94 -10.82 -3.23
C ARG A 14 32.55 -12.17 -3.79
N ALA A 15 31.32 -12.65 -3.60
CA ALA A 15 30.83 -13.87 -4.22
C ALA A 15 30.73 -13.75 -5.74
N LEU A 16 30.29 -12.60 -6.26
CA LEU A 16 30.29 -12.31 -7.68
C LEU A 16 31.72 -12.20 -8.26
N ALA A 17 32.67 -11.66 -7.50
CA ALA A 17 34.07 -11.61 -7.90
C ALA A 17 34.76 -12.99 -7.84
N LEU A 18 34.41 -13.86 -6.88
CA LEU A 18 34.91 -15.24 -6.82
C LEU A 18 34.30 -16.12 -7.92
N ALA A 19 33.04 -15.95 -8.27
CA ALA A 19 32.41 -16.66 -9.39
C ALA A 19 33.08 -16.31 -10.73
N ALA A 20 33.59 -15.10 -10.89
CA ALA A 20 34.30 -14.66 -12.06
C ALA A 20 35.76 -15.20 -12.17
N THR A 21 36.32 -15.68 -11.06
CA THR A 21 37.71 -16.16 -11.03
C THR A 21 37.88 -17.69 -11.03
N THR A 22 36.79 -18.47 -10.89
CA THR A 22 36.81 -19.94 -10.85
C THR A 22 36.47 -20.62 -12.17
N THR A 23 36.32 -19.89 -13.28
CA THR A 23 35.99 -20.43 -14.62
C THR A 23 37.17 -20.94 -15.44
N LEU A 24 38.28 -21.36 -14.80
CA LEU A 24 39.34 -22.08 -15.48
C LEU A 24 39.46 -23.51 -14.96
N ALA A 25 38.91 -24.44 -15.76
CA ALA A 25 39.06 -25.89 -15.69
C ALA A 25 37.99 -26.70 -14.99
N ALA A 26 36.93 -27.09 -15.70
CA ALA A 26 36.28 -28.37 -15.51
C ALA A 26 35.89 -28.97 -16.89
N PRO A 27 36.15 -30.25 -17.17
CA PRO A 27 35.77 -30.88 -18.42
C PRO A 27 34.28 -31.16 -18.49
N ALA A 28 33.70 -30.88 -19.64
CA ALA A 28 32.29 -31.16 -19.93
C ALA A 28 32.04 -32.66 -20.03
N PHE A 29 31.23 -33.20 -19.12
CA PHE A 29 30.53 -34.47 -19.31
C PHE A 29 29.12 -34.17 -19.77
N ALA A 30 28.88 -34.41 -21.07
CA ALA A 30 27.51 -34.46 -21.59
C ALA A 30 26.85 -35.76 -21.06
N GLN A 31 25.85 -35.62 -20.18
CA GLN A 31 24.98 -36.74 -19.82
C GLN A 31 23.61 -36.57 -20.46
N HIS A 32 23.14 -37.65 -21.07
CA HIS A 32 21.79 -37.81 -21.59
C HIS A 32 20.79 -37.58 -20.47
N ALA A 33 19.76 -36.81 -20.79
CA ALA A 33 18.58 -36.66 -19.91
C ALA A 33 17.86 -38.02 -19.83
N PRO A 34 17.52 -38.52 -18.63
CA PRO A 34 16.67 -39.69 -18.52
C PRO A 34 15.23 -39.30 -18.94
N GLU A 35 14.60 -40.17 -19.74
CA GLU A 35 13.16 -40.08 -20.03
C GLU A 35 12.38 -40.08 -18.71
N ALA A 36 11.58 -39.04 -18.49
CA ALA A 36 10.66 -38.95 -17.36
C ALA A 36 9.54 -39.99 -17.54
N THR A 37 9.57 -41.06 -16.76
CA THR A 37 8.61 -42.16 -16.82
C THR A 37 7.54 -42.12 -15.72
N THR A 38 7.47 -41.10 -14.90
CA THR A 38 6.33 -40.84 -13.99
C THR A 38 5.99 -39.36 -14.00
N LEU A 39 4.75 -39.02 -14.34
CA LEU A 39 4.20 -37.69 -14.12
C LEU A 39 4.17 -37.47 -12.60
N ASP A 40 5.04 -36.59 -12.11
CA ASP A 40 5.02 -36.20 -10.69
C ASP A 40 3.65 -35.58 -10.37
N ARG A 41 2.98 -36.12 -9.36
CA ARG A 41 1.76 -35.52 -8.82
C ARG A 41 2.11 -34.17 -8.21
N ILE A 42 1.49 -33.09 -8.68
CA ILE A 42 1.71 -31.73 -8.21
C ILE A 42 0.51 -31.22 -7.42
N GLU A 43 0.79 -30.41 -6.40
CA GLU A 43 -0.23 -29.61 -5.70
C GLU A 43 -0.51 -28.35 -6.53
N ILE A 44 -1.76 -28.17 -6.95
CA ILE A 44 -2.21 -26.99 -7.68
C ILE A 44 -2.88 -26.04 -6.70
N THR A 45 -2.62 -24.75 -6.82
CA THR A 45 -3.23 -23.73 -5.95
C THR A 45 -4.76 -23.81 -6.03
N GLY A 46 -5.38 -23.97 -4.86
CA GLY A 46 -6.83 -24.15 -4.71
C GLY A 46 -7.25 -25.57 -4.31
N SER A 47 -6.31 -26.53 -4.23
CA SER A 47 -6.52 -27.87 -3.68
C SER A 47 -5.27 -28.35 -2.93
N ARG A 48 -5.46 -29.15 -1.89
CA ARG A 48 -4.40 -29.91 -1.18
C ARG A 48 -4.30 -31.35 -1.67
N ILE A 49 -5.21 -31.76 -2.56
CA ILE A 49 -5.16 -33.07 -3.22
C ILE A 49 -4.15 -32.99 -4.35
N ARG A 50 -3.13 -33.84 -4.32
CA ARG A 50 -2.12 -33.92 -5.39
C ARG A 50 -2.75 -34.52 -6.64
N GLN A 51 -2.74 -33.78 -7.74
CA GLN A 51 -3.35 -34.18 -9.02
C GLN A 51 -2.35 -34.12 -10.17
N VAL A 52 -2.63 -34.88 -11.21
CA VAL A 52 -1.87 -34.86 -12.49
C VAL A 52 -2.50 -33.87 -13.47
N ASP A 53 -3.81 -33.62 -13.35
CA ASP A 53 -4.56 -32.73 -14.24
C ASP A 53 -4.45 -31.27 -13.76
N LEU A 54 -4.02 -30.38 -14.65
CA LEU A 54 -3.89 -28.93 -14.40
C LEU A 54 -5.22 -28.18 -14.47
N GLU A 55 -6.27 -28.78 -15.01
CA GLU A 55 -7.58 -28.17 -15.17
C GLU A 55 -8.47 -28.45 -13.94
N THR A 56 -8.70 -27.42 -13.12
CA THR A 56 -9.49 -27.52 -11.89
C THR A 56 -10.84 -26.81 -12.02
N ALA A 57 -11.76 -27.13 -11.11
CA ALA A 57 -13.04 -26.43 -10.97
C ALA A 57 -12.88 -24.93 -10.66
N GLN A 58 -11.69 -24.50 -10.30
CA GLN A 58 -11.38 -23.14 -9.85
C GLN A 58 -10.63 -22.36 -10.94
N PRO A 59 -10.91 -21.04 -11.10
CA PRO A 59 -10.19 -20.21 -12.06
C PRO A 59 -8.78 -19.87 -11.54
N VAL A 60 -7.76 -20.62 -11.95
CA VAL A 60 -6.36 -20.39 -11.64
C VAL A 60 -5.66 -19.80 -12.88
N LEU A 61 -5.08 -18.61 -12.72
CA LEU A 61 -4.20 -18.00 -13.72
C LEU A 61 -2.76 -18.37 -13.39
N THR A 62 -2.09 -19.08 -14.30
CA THR A 62 -0.66 -19.37 -14.19
C THR A 62 0.16 -18.39 -15.00
N ILE A 63 1.17 -17.80 -14.38
CA ILE A 63 2.17 -16.91 -14.99
C ILE A 63 3.49 -17.64 -14.96
N SER A 64 3.91 -18.16 -16.09
CA SER A 64 5.15 -18.94 -16.19
C SER A 64 6.41 -18.06 -16.19
N ARG A 65 7.56 -18.67 -16.00
CA ARG A 65 8.87 -17.99 -16.11
C ARG A 65 9.03 -17.32 -17.48
N ALA A 66 8.61 -17.98 -18.54
CA ALA A 66 8.66 -17.41 -19.89
C ALA A 66 7.78 -16.16 -20.03
N ASP A 67 6.61 -16.13 -19.39
CA ASP A 67 5.74 -14.95 -19.36
C ASP A 67 6.38 -13.79 -18.60
N ILE A 68 7.02 -14.07 -17.46
CA ILE A 68 7.75 -13.10 -16.68
C ILE A 68 8.87 -12.45 -17.51
N GLU A 69 9.64 -13.25 -18.22
CA GLU A 69 10.75 -12.79 -19.04
C GLU A 69 10.30 -11.97 -20.26
N ARG A 70 9.14 -12.29 -20.84
CA ARG A 70 8.58 -11.58 -22.01
C ARG A 70 7.96 -10.24 -21.69
N GLN A 71 7.41 -10.04 -20.50
CA GLN A 71 6.70 -8.80 -20.15
C GLN A 71 7.62 -7.63 -19.82
N GLY A 72 8.94 -7.86 -19.69
CA GLY A 72 9.89 -6.82 -19.32
C GLY A 72 9.76 -6.29 -17.90
N PHE A 73 8.87 -6.87 -17.11
CA PHE A 73 8.77 -6.61 -15.68
C PHE A 73 9.85 -7.40 -14.94
N ASN A 74 10.48 -6.76 -13.96
CA ASN A 74 11.65 -7.34 -13.30
C ASN A 74 11.44 -7.60 -11.80
N SER A 75 10.21 -7.44 -11.29
CA SER A 75 9.85 -7.78 -9.91
C SER A 75 8.52 -8.51 -9.87
N VAL A 76 8.35 -9.35 -8.83
CA VAL A 76 7.07 -10.01 -8.52
C VAL A 76 5.96 -8.97 -8.36
N ALA A 77 6.27 -7.83 -7.74
CA ALA A 77 5.33 -6.74 -7.52
C ALA A 77 4.84 -6.11 -8.84
N ASP A 78 5.75 -5.80 -9.77
CA ASP A 78 5.38 -5.20 -11.05
C ASP A 78 4.44 -6.13 -11.84
N ILE A 79 4.67 -7.44 -11.77
CA ILE A 79 3.83 -8.43 -12.46
C ILE A 79 2.45 -8.51 -11.82
N LEU A 80 2.39 -8.75 -10.50
CA LEU A 80 1.12 -8.99 -9.81
C LEU A 80 0.22 -7.75 -9.74
N GLN A 81 0.80 -6.56 -9.58
CA GLN A 81 0.03 -5.31 -9.58
C GLN A 81 -0.50 -4.91 -10.97
N ASN A 82 0.08 -5.46 -12.04
CA ASN A 82 -0.40 -5.26 -13.40
C ASN A 82 -1.44 -6.30 -13.86
N LEU A 83 -1.79 -7.29 -13.07
CA LEU A 83 -2.88 -8.20 -13.41
C LEU A 83 -4.20 -7.45 -13.55
N THR A 84 -5.02 -7.85 -14.50
CA THR A 84 -6.32 -7.20 -14.76
C THR A 84 -7.29 -7.39 -13.59
N ALA A 85 -7.20 -8.52 -12.89
CA ALA A 85 -8.02 -8.85 -11.73
C ALA A 85 -7.61 -8.13 -10.43
N THR A 86 -6.51 -7.34 -10.42
CA THR A 86 -6.10 -6.56 -9.25
C THR A 86 -6.65 -5.15 -9.30
N GLY A 87 -6.99 -4.57 -8.14
CA GLY A 87 -7.29 -3.16 -7.98
C GLY A 87 -6.02 -2.28 -8.03
N SER A 88 -6.19 -0.97 -8.07
CA SER A 88 -5.10 -0.04 -7.81
C SER A 88 -4.85 -0.01 -6.30
N PRO A 89 -3.70 -0.49 -5.81
CA PRO A 89 -3.47 -0.58 -4.38
C PRO A 89 -3.38 0.82 -3.76
N ALA A 90 -4.05 1.01 -2.63
CA ALA A 90 -3.96 2.24 -1.84
C ALA A 90 -2.55 2.47 -1.28
N LEU A 91 -1.83 1.37 -1.03
CA LEU A 91 -0.46 1.36 -0.54
C LEU A 91 0.47 0.87 -1.64
N SER A 92 1.36 1.73 -2.09
CA SER A 92 2.40 1.42 -3.08
C SER A 92 3.61 2.30 -2.87
N ARG A 93 4.72 2.00 -3.56
CA ARG A 93 5.90 2.86 -3.58
C ARG A 93 5.65 4.27 -4.13
N ALA A 94 4.54 4.46 -4.84
CA ALA A 94 4.07 5.76 -5.33
C ALA A 94 3.13 6.47 -4.35
N SER A 95 3.03 6.02 -3.10
CA SER A 95 2.22 6.67 -2.07
C SER A 95 3.13 7.48 -1.14
N PRO A 96 3.38 8.78 -1.42
CA PRO A 96 4.34 9.59 -0.68
C PRO A 96 3.95 9.82 0.80
N LEU A 97 2.69 9.60 1.15
CA LEU A 97 2.20 9.72 2.51
C LEU A 97 2.19 8.40 3.30
N SER A 98 2.54 7.26 2.68
CA SER A 98 2.63 6.00 3.41
C SER A 98 3.76 6.02 4.44
N SER A 99 3.57 5.39 5.58
CA SER A 99 4.51 5.37 6.70
C SER A 99 4.54 4.01 7.39
N GLY A 100 5.47 3.83 8.33
CA GLY A 100 5.59 2.60 9.11
C GLY A 100 5.97 1.38 8.27
N GLU A 101 5.42 0.23 8.60
CA GLU A 101 5.67 -1.06 7.94
C GLU A 101 5.29 -1.06 6.45
N ALA A 102 4.31 -0.23 6.06
CA ALA A 102 3.81 -0.14 4.70
C ALA A 102 4.69 0.69 3.75
N SER A 103 5.61 1.51 4.28
CA SER A 103 6.43 2.41 3.48
C SER A 103 7.30 1.65 2.46
N GLY A 104 7.11 1.94 1.17
CA GLY A 104 7.83 1.29 0.07
C GLY A 104 7.49 -0.17 -0.17
N GLY A 105 6.50 -0.74 0.53
CA GLY A 105 6.00 -2.09 0.30
C GLY A 105 5.13 -2.18 -0.95
N SER A 106 4.97 -3.41 -1.44
CA SER A 106 4.09 -3.73 -2.56
C SER A 106 3.11 -4.82 -2.17
N TYR A 107 1.84 -4.58 -2.40
CA TYR A 107 0.73 -5.44 -1.96
C TYR A 107 -0.18 -5.78 -3.13
N VAL A 108 -0.82 -6.95 -3.06
CA VAL A 108 -1.81 -7.39 -4.06
C VAL A 108 -3.20 -7.16 -3.52
N ASP A 109 -4.00 -6.41 -4.25
CA ASP A 109 -5.41 -6.18 -3.95
C ASP A 109 -6.28 -6.85 -5.02
N MET A 110 -6.64 -8.11 -4.81
CA MET A 110 -7.49 -8.83 -5.74
C MET A 110 -8.90 -8.22 -5.77
N ARG A 111 -9.35 -7.86 -6.98
CA ARG A 111 -10.71 -7.34 -7.26
C ARG A 111 -11.05 -6.01 -6.56
N GLY A 112 -10.04 -5.30 -6.02
CA GLY A 112 -10.26 -4.06 -5.27
C GLY A 112 -10.96 -4.25 -3.92
N LEU A 113 -10.91 -5.46 -3.36
CA LEU A 113 -11.56 -5.80 -2.09
C LEU A 113 -10.68 -5.50 -0.86
N GLY A 114 -9.44 -5.05 -1.09
CA GLY A 114 -8.44 -4.72 -0.08
C GLY A 114 -7.37 -5.80 0.06
N ALA A 115 -6.10 -5.38 0.10
CA ALA A 115 -4.94 -6.27 0.11
C ALA A 115 -4.91 -7.25 1.30
N GLN A 116 -5.53 -6.92 2.43
CA GLN A 116 -5.67 -7.80 3.60
C GLN A 116 -6.61 -8.98 3.37
N ARG A 117 -7.34 -9.02 2.26
CA ARG A 117 -8.32 -10.07 1.88
C ARG A 117 -7.82 -10.93 0.73
N THR A 118 -6.56 -10.73 0.34
CA THR A 118 -5.82 -11.54 -0.64
C THR A 118 -4.70 -12.27 0.08
N LEU A 119 -4.71 -13.60 0.06
CA LEU A 119 -3.68 -14.40 0.70
C LEU A 119 -2.49 -14.61 -0.25
N VAL A 120 -1.28 -14.35 0.22
CA VAL A 120 -0.05 -14.65 -0.51
C VAL A 120 0.67 -15.84 0.13
N LEU A 121 1.02 -16.80 -0.72
CA LEU A 121 1.76 -18.02 -0.36
C LEU A 121 3.09 -18.08 -1.12
N VAL A 122 4.06 -18.75 -0.51
CA VAL A 122 5.30 -19.19 -1.16
C VAL A 122 5.38 -20.69 -1.02
N ASN A 123 5.35 -21.41 -2.13
CA ASN A 123 5.31 -22.89 -2.15
C ASN A 123 4.20 -23.46 -1.25
N GLY A 124 3.01 -22.85 -1.28
CA GLY A 124 1.86 -23.28 -0.47
C GLY A 124 1.90 -22.87 1.02
N LYS A 125 2.94 -22.19 1.49
CA LYS A 125 3.07 -21.71 2.88
C LYS A 125 2.83 -20.19 2.95
N ARG A 126 2.13 -19.72 4.01
CA ARG A 126 1.78 -18.29 4.16
C ARG A 126 3.02 -17.41 4.20
N LEU A 127 3.03 -16.35 3.39
CA LEU A 127 4.02 -15.29 3.52
C LEU A 127 3.77 -14.54 4.84
N GLY A 128 4.85 -14.15 5.54
CA GLY A 128 4.76 -13.36 6.77
C GLY A 128 4.01 -12.05 6.57
N MET A 129 3.27 -11.62 7.59
CA MET A 129 2.47 -10.40 7.53
C MET A 129 2.96 -9.36 8.54
N THR A 130 2.61 -8.10 8.28
CA THR A 130 2.78 -6.99 9.21
C THR A 130 1.74 -7.03 10.33
N THR A 131 1.89 -6.18 11.37
CA THR A 131 0.90 -6.05 12.45
C THR A 131 -0.47 -5.62 11.93
N SER A 132 -0.51 -4.95 10.78
CA SER A 132 -1.73 -4.52 10.09
C SER A 132 -2.27 -5.54 9.09
N GLY A 133 -1.69 -6.74 9.00
CA GLY A 133 -2.18 -7.84 8.15
C GLY A 133 -1.79 -7.73 6.67
N TYR A 134 -0.78 -6.95 6.31
CA TYR A 134 -0.29 -6.85 4.95
C TYR A 134 0.86 -7.82 4.67
N GLN A 135 0.83 -8.47 3.50
CA GLN A 135 1.87 -9.36 3.00
C GLN A 135 2.64 -8.68 1.86
N ASP A 136 3.92 -8.38 2.10
CA ASP A 136 4.75 -7.65 1.15
C ASP A 136 5.36 -8.58 0.09
N ILE A 137 4.80 -8.55 -1.12
CA ILE A 137 5.26 -9.36 -2.26
C ILE A 137 6.62 -8.94 -2.79
N SER A 138 7.10 -7.75 -2.45
CA SER A 138 8.45 -7.32 -2.84
C SER A 138 9.56 -8.05 -2.10
N SER A 139 9.23 -8.79 -1.03
CA SER A 139 10.19 -9.56 -0.24
C SER A 139 10.77 -10.79 -0.97
N ILE A 140 10.17 -11.20 -2.09
CA ILE A 140 10.56 -12.41 -2.82
C ILE A 140 11.38 -12.02 -4.05
N PRO A 141 12.63 -12.49 -4.18
CA PRO A 141 13.46 -12.22 -5.35
C PRO A 141 12.84 -12.84 -6.61
N ALA A 142 12.66 -12.04 -7.66
CA ALA A 142 12.07 -12.50 -8.92
C ALA A 142 12.88 -13.62 -9.58
N ALA A 143 14.18 -13.65 -9.36
CA ALA A 143 15.07 -14.69 -9.86
C ALA A 143 14.80 -16.08 -9.26
N ALA A 144 14.26 -16.13 -8.03
CA ALA A 144 13.87 -17.39 -7.37
C ALA A 144 12.56 -17.97 -7.89
N VAL A 145 11.74 -17.17 -8.62
CA VAL A 145 10.39 -17.58 -9.02
C VAL A 145 10.42 -18.44 -10.27
N GLU A 146 9.77 -19.60 -10.23
CA GLU A 146 9.51 -20.46 -11.38
C GLU A 146 8.21 -20.07 -12.08
N ARG A 147 7.13 -19.92 -11.30
CA ARG A 147 5.83 -19.47 -11.76
C ARG A 147 5.02 -18.85 -10.63
N MET A 148 4.00 -18.12 -10.97
CA MET A 148 3.01 -17.63 -10.02
C MET A 148 1.64 -18.18 -10.41
N GLU A 149 0.91 -18.69 -9.44
CA GLU A 149 -0.45 -19.17 -9.57
C GLU A 149 -1.39 -18.24 -8.83
N VAL A 150 -2.35 -17.66 -9.55
CA VAL A 150 -3.32 -16.70 -9.03
C VAL A 150 -4.69 -17.34 -9.06
N LEU A 151 -5.15 -17.78 -7.92
CA LEU A 151 -6.50 -18.29 -7.73
C LEU A 151 -7.47 -17.12 -7.56
N LYS A 152 -8.38 -16.95 -8.51
CA LYS A 152 -9.34 -15.85 -8.57
C LYS A 152 -10.68 -16.18 -7.90
N ASP A 153 -10.64 -16.92 -6.80
CA ASP A 153 -11.82 -17.41 -6.07
C ASP A 153 -11.56 -17.45 -4.55
N GLY A 154 -12.63 -17.46 -3.74
CA GLY A 154 -12.52 -17.67 -2.31
C GLY A 154 -11.97 -19.06 -1.98
N ALA A 155 -11.03 -19.12 -1.03
CA ALA A 155 -10.32 -20.35 -0.69
C ALA A 155 -10.06 -20.51 0.83
N SER A 156 -10.86 -19.87 1.68
CA SER A 156 -10.68 -19.99 3.14
C SER A 156 -10.94 -21.40 3.67
N ALA A 157 -11.76 -22.20 2.99
CA ALA A 157 -11.96 -23.61 3.31
C ALA A 157 -10.68 -24.46 3.13
N ILE A 158 -9.71 -23.98 2.32
CA ILE A 158 -8.45 -24.68 2.02
C ILE A 158 -7.30 -24.06 2.80
N TYR A 159 -7.20 -22.72 2.82
CA TYR A 159 -6.05 -21.98 3.34
C TYR A 159 -6.32 -21.19 4.62
N GLY A 160 -7.57 -21.18 5.14
CA GLY A 160 -7.97 -20.43 6.34
C GLY A 160 -8.19 -18.94 6.07
N SER A 161 -7.99 -18.10 7.09
CA SER A 161 -8.21 -16.65 7.05
C SER A 161 -7.54 -15.96 5.86
N ASP A 162 -8.10 -14.83 5.42
CA ASP A 162 -7.57 -13.88 4.43
C ASP A 162 -7.72 -14.28 2.96
N ALA A 163 -8.06 -15.56 2.66
CA ALA A 163 -8.28 -16.06 1.31
C ALA A 163 -9.72 -15.79 0.81
N MET A 164 -10.20 -14.54 0.93
CA MET A 164 -11.57 -14.15 0.59
C MET A 164 -11.70 -13.66 -0.85
N ALA A 165 -10.78 -12.80 -1.30
CA ALA A 165 -10.77 -12.22 -2.65
C ALA A 165 -10.00 -13.07 -3.65
N GLY A 166 -9.08 -13.90 -3.17
CA GLY A 166 -8.23 -14.77 -3.95
C GLY A 166 -6.96 -15.17 -3.23
N VAL A 167 -6.16 -16.01 -3.88
CA VAL A 167 -4.86 -16.48 -3.40
C VAL A 167 -3.81 -16.30 -4.47
N VAL A 168 -2.65 -15.79 -4.10
CA VAL A 168 -1.45 -15.76 -4.95
C VAL A 168 -0.43 -16.72 -4.38
N ASN A 169 -0.08 -17.76 -5.10
CA ASN A 169 0.94 -18.73 -4.70
C ASN A 169 2.16 -18.57 -5.60
N ILE A 170 3.29 -18.23 -5.01
CA ILE A 170 4.55 -18.02 -5.69
C ILE A 170 5.35 -19.32 -5.56
N ILE A 171 5.51 -20.00 -6.68
CA ILE A 171 6.25 -21.26 -6.77
C ILE A 171 7.69 -20.92 -7.13
N THR A 172 8.63 -21.37 -6.31
CA THR A 172 10.04 -21.09 -6.50
C THR A 172 10.73 -22.18 -7.32
N ARG A 173 11.85 -21.82 -7.93
CA ARG A 173 12.67 -22.73 -8.74
C ARG A 173 13.29 -23.81 -7.86
N ARG A 174 13.12 -25.04 -8.28
CA ARG A 174 13.65 -26.23 -7.66
C ARG A 174 14.53 -26.98 -8.65
N ASN A 175 15.41 -27.82 -8.16
CA ASN A 175 16.31 -28.65 -9.00
C ASN A 175 17.15 -27.81 -9.98
N VAL A 176 17.57 -26.62 -9.56
CA VAL A 176 18.46 -25.77 -10.36
C VAL A 176 19.79 -26.44 -10.52
N GLN A 177 20.33 -26.48 -11.74
CA GLN A 177 21.67 -26.95 -12.06
C GLN A 177 22.50 -25.80 -12.57
N GLY A 178 23.72 -25.63 -12.05
CA GLY A 178 24.63 -24.56 -12.46
C GLY A 178 24.31 -23.20 -11.85
N VAL A 179 24.75 -22.14 -12.50
CA VAL A 179 24.62 -20.75 -12.02
C VAL A 179 24.02 -19.90 -13.11
N THR A 180 23.08 -19.04 -12.74
CA THR A 180 22.55 -17.99 -13.61
C THR A 180 22.74 -16.65 -12.92
N ALA A 181 23.42 -15.70 -13.58
CA ALA A 181 23.63 -14.34 -13.09
C ALA A 181 22.91 -13.32 -14.00
N ASN A 182 22.28 -12.34 -13.43
CA ASN A 182 21.57 -11.28 -14.14
C ASN A 182 22.03 -9.92 -13.67
N VAL A 183 22.12 -8.99 -14.63
CA VAL A 183 22.29 -7.55 -14.40
C VAL A 183 21.20 -6.82 -15.14
N TYR A 184 20.49 -5.96 -14.46
CA TYR A 184 19.46 -5.12 -15.04
C TYR A 184 19.73 -3.67 -14.67
N HIS A 185 19.61 -2.78 -15.67
CA HIS A 185 19.66 -1.35 -15.47
C HIS A 185 18.61 -0.67 -16.34
N GLY A 186 17.88 0.29 -15.77
CA GLY A 186 16.92 1.11 -16.49
C GLY A 186 16.68 2.43 -15.79
N GLN A 187 16.12 3.39 -16.52
CA GLN A 187 15.75 4.72 -15.99
C GLN A 187 14.65 5.35 -16.84
N PHE A 188 13.96 6.34 -16.28
CA PHE A 188 13.05 7.15 -17.09
C PHE A 188 13.80 7.99 -18.11
N SER A 189 13.13 8.32 -19.22
CA SER A 189 13.69 9.15 -20.30
C SER A 189 14.09 10.55 -19.83
N GLU A 190 13.56 11.00 -18.72
CA GLU A 190 13.86 12.25 -18.02
C GLU A 190 15.22 12.21 -17.29
N GLY A 191 15.86 11.02 -17.21
CA GLY A 191 17.18 10.81 -16.60
C GLY A 191 17.14 10.55 -15.09
N ASP A 192 15.97 10.27 -14.55
CA ASP A 192 15.75 9.98 -13.12
C ASP A 192 15.14 8.58 -12.89
N GLY A 193 14.80 8.25 -11.63
CA GLY A 193 14.16 6.98 -11.25
C GLY A 193 14.99 5.76 -11.66
N ALA A 194 16.31 5.87 -11.74
CA ALA A 194 17.18 4.79 -12.15
C ALA A 194 16.99 3.56 -11.25
N ARG A 195 16.83 2.39 -11.88
CA ARG A 195 16.72 1.09 -11.21
C ARG A 195 17.88 0.21 -11.65
N THR A 196 18.64 -0.27 -10.69
CA THR A 196 19.74 -1.23 -10.92
C THR A 196 19.46 -2.47 -10.08
N GLN A 197 19.59 -3.65 -10.71
CA GLN A 197 19.41 -4.93 -10.04
C GLN A 197 20.52 -5.87 -10.44
N TYR A 198 21.01 -6.61 -9.46
CA TYR A 198 21.93 -7.73 -9.61
C TYR A 198 21.30 -8.92 -8.95
N ASP A 199 21.22 -10.04 -9.64
CA ASP A 199 20.76 -11.28 -9.04
C ASP A 199 21.55 -12.49 -9.55
N VAL A 200 21.63 -13.48 -8.69
CA VAL A 200 22.27 -14.77 -8.95
C VAL A 200 21.37 -15.87 -8.44
N VAL A 201 21.16 -16.89 -9.27
CA VAL A 201 20.58 -18.16 -8.86
C VAL A 201 21.60 -19.24 -9.13
N ALA A 202 21.93 -19.98 -8.08
CA ALA A 202 22.84 -21.12 -8.14
C ALA A 202 22.16 -22.35 -7.57
N GLY A 203 22.43 -23.52 -8.12
CA GLY A 203 21.87 -24.73 -7.60
C GLY A 203 22.64 -25.98 -8.02
N TRP A 204 22.40 -27.01 -7.23
CA TRP A 204 22.93 -28.35 -7.45
C TRP A 204 21.84 -29.35 -7.06
N SER A 205 21.71 -30.40 -7.86
CA SER A 205 20.81 -31.50 -7.55
C SER A 205 21.38 -32.82 -8.03
N ASN A 206 21.06 -33.88 -7.31
CA ASN A 206 21.26 -35.29 -7.68
C ASN A 206 19.98 -36.06 -7.34
N ASP A 207 20.05 -37.40 -7.44
CA ASP A 207 18.89 -38.26 -7.23
C ASP A 207 18.34 -38.23 -5.80
N ARG A 208 19.11 -37.75 -4.80
CA ARG A 208 18.73 -37.76 -3.38
C ARG A 208 18.67 -36.38 -2.73
N ALA A 209 19.25 -35.37 -3.35
CA ALA A 209 19.29 -34.05 -2.72
C ALA A 209 19.31 -32.94 -3.77
N SER A 210 18.71 -31.82 -3.45
CA SER A 210 18.82 -30.59 -4.22
C SER A 210 18.93 -29.39 -3.30
N ILE A 211 19.69 -28.41 -3.77
CA ILE A 211 19.76 -27.09 -3.14
C ILE A 211 19.75 -26.02 -4.23
N SER A 212 18.93 -25.01 -4.05
CA SER A 212 18.93 -23.81 -4.86
C SER A 212 19.04 -22.58 -3.97
N VAL A 213 19.84 -21.61 -4.40
CA VAL A 213 20.08 -20.35 -3.70
C VAL A 213 19.86 -19.24 -4.70
N ALA A 214 19.01 -18.27 -4.34
CA ALA A 214 18.81 -17.05 -5.09
C ALA A 214 19.18 -15.85 -4.21
N ALA A 215 20.03 -14.97 -4.72
CA ALA A 215 20.38 -13.70 -4.07
C ALA A 215 20.09 -12.54 -5.02
N GLU A 216 19.55 -11.46 -4.47
CA GLU A 216 19.15 -10.29 -5.26
C GLU A 216 19.51 -9.00 -4.50
N HIS A 217 20.08 -8.03 -5.22
CA HIS A 217 20.24 -6.65 -4.78
C HIS A 217 19.54 -5.72 -5.76
N VAL A 218 18.68 -4.85 -5.22
CA VAL A 218 17.93 -3.84 -6.00
C VAL A 218 18.16 -2.46 -5.40
N GLU A 219 18.52 -1.49 -6.23
CA GLU A 219 18.52 -0.08 -5.89
C GLU A 219 17.62 0.68 -6.88
N GLU A 220 16.59 1.34 -6.38
CA GLU A 220 15.71 2.22 -7.15
C GLU A 220 15.83 3.64 -6.60
N LYS A 221 16.17 4.59 -7.46
CA LYS A 221 16.22 6.02 -7.12
C LYS A 221 14.83 6.62 -7.15
N GLY A 222 14.60 7.60 -6.31
CA GLY A 222 13.34 8.34 -6.27
C GLY A 222 13.11 9.20 -7.50
N VAL A 223 11.84 9.60 -7.68
CA VAL A 223 11.42 10.62 -8.63
C VAL A 223 10.76 11.76 -7.86
N TRP A 224 11.22 12.98 -8.10
CA TRP A 224 10.67 14.15 -7.44
C TRP A 224 9.39 14.64 -8.11
N ALA A 225 8.46 15.16 -7.32
CA ALA A 225 7.22 15.72 -7.84
C ALA A 225 7.47 16.92 -8.76
N LYS A 226 8.47 17.73 -8.48
CA LYS A 226 8.88 18.89 -9.31
C LYS A 226 9.36 18.52 -10.72
N ASP A 227 9.81 17.26 -10.91
CA ASP A 227 10.38 16.80 -12.19
C ASP A 227 9.31 16.19 -13.11
N ARG A 228 8.03 16.28 -12.75
CA ARG A 228 6.90 15.82 -13.59
C ARG A 228 5.84 16.90 -13.71
N GLY A 229 5.44 17.19 -14.95
CA GLY A 229 4.47 18.25 -15.23
C GLY A 229 3.12 18.09 -14.53
N PHE A 230 2.68 16.86 -14.26
CA PHE A 230 1.42 16.60 -13.56
C PHE A 230 1.50 16.83 -12.04
N SER A 231 2.67 16.80 -11.45
CA SER A 231 2.90 16.90 -10.00
C SER A 231 3.79 18.07 -9.59
N ALA A 232 4.45 18.75 -10.55
CA ALA A 232 5.30 19.90 -10.26
C ALA A 232 4.54 21.02 -9.56
N TYR A 233 3.30 21.20 -9.96
CA TYR A 233 2.37 22.13 -9.31
C TYR A 233 1.09 21.40 -8.99
N THR A 234 0.50 21.73 -7.85
CA THR A 234 -0.78 21.16 -7.42
C THR A 234 -1.96 21.82 -8.14
N TYR A 235 -1.75 22.93 -8.80
CA TYR A 235 -2.78 23.59 -9.62
C TYR A 235 -2.66 23.20 -11.09
N THR A 236 -3.76 23.38 -11.81
CA THR A 236 -3.86 23.19 -13.25
C THR A 236 -4.73 24.30 -13.83
N ASP A 237 -4.92 24.32 -15.17
CA ASP A 237 -5.89 25.19 -15.84
C ASP A 237 -7.33 25.06 -15.28
N ARG A 238 -7.65 23.96 -14.61
CA ARG A 238 -8.94 23.72 -13.97
C ARG A 238 -9.00 24.15 -12.50
N HIS A 239 -7.85 24.22 -11.84
CA HIS A 239 -7.69 24.60 -10.44
C HIS A 239 -6.44 25.50 -10.32
N PRO A 240 -6.51 26.73 -10.83
CA PRO A 240 -5.35 27.58 -10.97
C PRO A 240 -4.78 28.07 -9.64
N ASP A 241 -5.57 28.08 -8.58
CA ASP A 241 -5.18 28.58 -7.27
C ASP A 241 -4.90 27.47 -6.25
N ASP A 242 -5.16 26.21 -6.62
CA ASP A 242 -4.96 25.08 -5.71
C ASP A 242 -3.46 24.75 -5.55
N GLY A 243 -3.09 24.35 -4.35
CA GLY A 243 -1.77 23.80 -4.04
C GLY A 243 -0.69 24.79 -3.64
N TRP A 244 -0.89 26.07 -3.86
CA TRP A 244 -0.03 27.08 -3.27
C TRP A 244 -0.40 27.26 -1.80
N THR A 245 0.58 27.07 -0.93
CA THR A 245 0.36 27.16 0.50
C THR A 245 0.79 28.51 1.05
N THR A 246 -0.07 29.12 1.87
CA THR A 246 0.26 30.30 2.65
C THR A 246 1.14 29.96 3.85
N VAL A 247 1.23 28.67 4.22
CA VAL A 247 2.20 28.16 5.18
C VAL A 247 3.44 27.70 4.43
N GLY A 248 4.21 28.65 3.93
CA GLY A 248 5.35 28.44 3.05
C GLY A 248 6.70 28.69 3.70
N GLN A 249 7.70 28.82 2.87
CA GLN A 249 9.08 29.16 3.24
C GLN A 249 9.21 30.60 3.76
N TRP A 250 8.20 31.43 3.54
CA TRP A 250 8.09 32.78 4.04
C TRP A 250 7.41 32.73 5.41
N GLY A 251 8.11 33.13 6.47
CA GLY A 251 7.46 33.31 7.77
C GLY A 251 6.44 34.45 7.69
N ARG A 252 5.26 34.24 8.23
CA ARG A 252 4.23 35.28 8.25
C ARG A 252 3.51 35.37 9.59
N ILE A 253 3.13 36.57 9.96
CA ILE A 253 2.19 36.84 11.03
C ILE A 253 0.78 36.71 10.43
N VAL A 254 -0.17 36.13 11.16
CA VAL A 254 -1.53 35.88 10.68
C VAL A 254 -2.58 36.41 11.64
N GLY A 255 -3.72 36.85 11.10
CA GLY A 255 -4.87 37.29 11.90
C GLY A 255 -4.62 38.55 12.72
N PHE A 256 -3.64 39.37 12.37
CA PHE A 256 -3.26 40.54 13.16
C PHE A 256 -3.86 41.83 12.57
N LYS A 257 -4.33 42.75 13.44
CA LYS A 257 -4.84 44.06 13.08
C LYS A 257 -3.75 45.11 13.12
N GLY A 258 -2.80 45.00 12.22
CA GLY A 258 -1.67 45.93 12.12
C GLY A 258 -1.86 47.03 11.08
N PRO A 259 -0.77 47.77 10.71
CA PRO A 259 -0.79 48.83 9.74
C PRO A 259 -1.37 48.40 8.37
N GLY A 260 -2.27 49.19 7.80
CA GLY A 260 -2.87 48.91 6.47
C GLY A 260 -3.93 47.82 6.45
N CYS A 261 -4.25 47.17 7.56
CA CYS A 261 -5.24 46.11 7.63
C CYS A 261 -6.67 46.68 7.67
N SER A 262 -7.47 46.40 6.66
CA SER A 262 -8.88 46.74 6.59
C SER A 262 -9.84 45.61 6.96
N SER A 263 -9.31 44.37 7.14
CA SER A 263 -10.11 43.19 7.46
C SER A 263 -10.57 43.21 8.93
N ALA A 264 -11.83 42.84 9.17
CA ALA A 264 -12.38 42.68 10.51
C ALA A 264 -11.73 41.51 11.26
N ARG A 265 -11.21 40.50 10.55
CA ARG A 265 -10.54 39.30 11.08
C ARG A 265 -9.03 39.44 11.26
N GLY A 266 -8.46 40.62 10.92
CA GLY A 266 -7.02 40.82 10.82
C GLY A 266 -6.47 40.44 9.43
N CYS A 267 -5.18 40.72 9.24
CA CYS A 267 -4.44 40.51 8.02
C CYS A 267 -3.21 39.65 8.28
N SER A 268 -2.55 39.23 7.21
CA SER A 268 -1.26 38.54 7.29
C SER A 268 -0.15 39.49 6.85
N TYR A 269 1.01 39.37 7.50
CA TYR A 269 2.21 40.18 7.24
C TYR A 269 3.40 39.30 6.99
N SER A 270 4.17 39.59 5.95
CA SER A 270 5.44 38.92 5.62
C SER A 270 6.60 39.91 5.69
N LEU A 271 7.77 39.44 6.01
CA LEU A 271 9.00 40.24 6.00
C LEU A 271 9.29 40.69 4.57
N ASP A 272 9.65 41.96 4.36
CA ASP A 272 10.12 42.48 3.08
C ASP A 272 11.35 41.72 2.60
N ARG A 273 11.34 41.30 1.35
CA ARG A 273 12.40 40.47 0.78
C ARG A 273 13.76 41.16 0.87
N GLY A 274 14.72 40.48 1.48
CA GLY A 274 16.10 40.99 1.66
C GLY A 274 16.22 41.99 2.82
N SER A 275 15.13 42.30 3.51
CA SER A 275 15.20 43.10 4.75
C SER A 275 15.63 42.26 5.94
N GLN A 276 16.33 42.86 6.89
CA GLN A 276 16.56 42.25 8.19
C GLN A 276 15.29 42.37 9.04
N PRO A 277 14.95 41.33 9.82
CA PRO A 277 13.80 41.41 10.74
C PRO A 277 14.01 42.58 11.72
N GLY A 278 12.97 43.40 11.84
CA GLY A 278 12.97 44.59 12.66
C GLY A 278 11.58 44.91 13.16
N GLY A 279 11.26 46.19 13.31
CA GLY A 279 9.92 46.65 13.65
C GLY A 279 8.90 46.53 12.51
N PRO A 280 7.69 47.06 12.72
CA PRO A 280 6.57 46.94 11.76
C PRO A 280 6.90 47.37 10.33
N ASP A 281 7.79 48.37 10.17
CA ASP A 281 8.18 48.93 8.88
C ASP A 281 8.99 47.97 8.01
N SER A 282 9.43 46.86 8.56
CA SER A 282 10.12 45.80 7.80
C SER A 282 9.14 44.76 7.18
N PHE A 283 7.84 44.94 7.36
CA PHE A 283 6.81 44.00 6.95
C PHE A 283 5.78 44.63 6.03
N HIS A 284 5.35 43.86 5.03
CA HIS A 284 4.23 44.22 4.15
C HIS A 284 3.03 43.27 4.37
N LEU A 285 1.86 43.70 3.88
CA LEU A 285 0.69 42.82 3.81
C LEU A 285 1.02 41.65 2.87
N SER A 286 0.89 40.40 3.38
CA SER A 286 1.27 39.21 2.64
C SER A 286 0.54 39.09 1.30
N ASP A 287 1.31 38.84 0.24
CA ASP A 287 0.81 38.60 -1.11
C ASP A 287 0.63 37.09 -1.33
N ASN A 288 -0.58 36.68 -1.66
CA ASN A 288 -0.91 35.28 -1.94
C ASN A 288 -0.82 34.92 -3.43
N THR A 289 -0.22 35.77 -4.25
CA THR A 289 -0.06 35.51 -5.69
C THR A 289 0.88 34.33 -5.92
N PRO A 290 0.47 33.29 -6.67
CA PRO A 290 1.36 32.19 -7.05
C PRO A 290 2.62 32.70 -7.76
N PHE A 291 3.77 32.05 -7.53
CA PHE A 291 5.10 32.31 -8.07
C PHE A 291 5.78 33.61 -7.62
N THR A 292 5.08 34.69 -7.41
CA THR A 292 5.66 36.02 -7.10
C THR A 292 5.40 36.49 -5.68
N GLY A 293 4.34 36.02 -5.07
CA GLY A 293 3.92 36.38 -3.71
C GLY A 293 4.60 35.54 -2.61
N ASP A 294 4.04 35.61 -1.42
CA ASP A 294 4.58 34.98 -0.19
C ASP A 294 4.03 33.58 0.05
N VAL A 295 3.73 32.86 -1.02
CA VAL A 295 3.24 31.48 -1.03
C VAL A 295 4.30 30.54 -1.56
N SER A 296 4.21 29.26 -1.22
CA SER A 296 5.19 28.26 -1.62
C SER A 296 4.51 27.01 -2.20
N ASN A 297 5.24 26.32 -3.08
CA ASN A 297 4.79 25.06 -3.67
C ASN A 297 5.47 23.88 -2.94
N SER A 298 4.75 23.20 -2.07
CA SER A 298 5.29 22.09 -1.27
C SER A 298 5.77 20.89 -2.09
N ASN A 299 5.30 20.75 -3.33
CA ASN A 299 5.71 19.64 -4.22
C ASN A 299 7.18 19.72 -4.64
N GLU A 300 7.83 20.87 -4.51
CA GLU A 300 9.27 20.99 -4.76
C GLU A 300 10.13 20.08 -3.87
N GLN A 301 9.62 19.73 -2.68
CA GLN A 301 10.30 18.91 -1.68
C GLN A 301 9.74 17.48 -1.53
N MET A 302 8.85 17.05 -2.43
CA MET A 302 8.17 15.76 -2.32
C MET A 302 8.62 14.76 -3.38
N HIS A 303 8.65 13.47 -3.01
CA HIS A 303 8.78 12.39 -3.98
C HIS A 303 7.42 11.99 -4.56
N VAL A 304 7.37 11.74 -5.88
CA VAL A 304 6.28 11.00 -6.54
C VAL A 304 6.54 9.50 -6.42
N GLN A 305 7.80 9.09 -6.56
CA GLN A 305 8.22 7.71 -6.35
C GLN A 305 9.34 7.67 -5.31
N THR A 306 9.09 6.90 -4.25
CA THR A 306 10.03 6.76 -3.13
C THR A 306 11.24 5.90 -3.52
N PRO A 307 12.48 6.32 -3.22
CA PRO A 307 13.68 5.50 -3.43
C PRO A 307 13.68 4.27 -2.51
N ILE A 308 14.13 3.13 -3.05
CA ILE A 308 14.15 1.84 -2.37
C ILE A 308 15.50 1.16 -2.58
N LYS A 309 16.02 0.55 -1.50
CA LYS A 309 17.11 -0.44 -1.56
C LYS A 309 16.60 -1.74 -0.98
N ARG A 310 16.92 -2.86 -1.64
CA ARG A 310 16.49 -4.17 -1.19
C ARG A 310 17.59 -5.19 -1.40
N ASP A 311 17.85 -5.98 -0.36
CA ASP A 311 18.70 -7.16 -0.37
C ASP A 311 17.85 -8.38 -0.03
N SER A 312 17.87 -9.41 -0.87
CA SER A 312 17.10 -10.63 -0.69
C SER A 312 17.98 -11.86 -0.83
N LEU A 313 17.71 -12.85 0.00
CA LEU A 313 18.29 -14.19 -0.09
C LEU A 313 17.18 -15.22 0.05
N PHE A 314 17.13 -16.19 -0.84
CA PHE A 314 16.21 -17.31 -0.78
C PHE A 314 16.98 -18.61 -0.96
N VAL A 315 16.71 -19.59 -0.11
CA VAL A 315 17.29 -20.93 -0.16
C VAL A 315 16.16 -21.95 -0.13
N ASP A 316 16.16 -22.88 -1.06
CA ASP A 316 15.30 -24.07 -1.04
C ASP A 316 16.21 -25.31 -1.09
N ALA A 317 16.06 -26.20 -0.12
CA ALA A 317 16.85 -27.42 -0.08
C ALA A 317 15.98 -28.63 0.26
N ARG A 318 16.28 -29.75 -0.38
CA ARG A 318 15.60 -31.04 -0.20
C ARG A 318 16.62 -32.15 -0.04
N MET A 319 16.29 -33.13 0.77
CA MET A 319 17.12 -34.31 0.97
C MET A 319 16.23 -35.54 1.22
N ASP A 320 16.35 -36.55 0.38
CA ASP A 320 15.72 -37.85 0.59
C ASP A 320 16.49 -38.59 1.66
N LEU A 321 15.91 -38.73 2.85
CA LEU A 321 16.50 -39.47 3.97
C LEU A 321 16.51 -40.96 3.68
N ASN A 322 15.45 -41.43 3.04
CA ASN A 322 15.29 -42.76 2.47
C ASN A 322 14.25 -42.69 1.33
N ASP A 323 13.89 -43.83 0.75
CA ASP A 323 12.99 -43.91 -0.38
C ASP A 323 11.51 -43.46 -0.06
N GLN A 324 11.19 -43.31 1.23
CA GLN A 324 9.83 -42.96 1.70
C GLN A 324 9.74 -41.61 2.42
N ILE A 325 10.85 -41.02 2.84
CA ILE A 325 10.89 -39.83 3.68
C ILE A 325 11.86 -38.83 3.09
N ARG A 326 11.35 -37.62 2.82
CA ARG A 326 12.11 -36.45 2.36
C ARG A 326 12.06 -35.34 3.41
N PHE A 327 13.19 -34.69 3.63
CA PHE A 327 13.26 -33.44 4.37
C PHE A 327 13.34 -32.28 3.42
N ASN A 328 12.46 -31.26 3.63
CA ASN A 328 12.42 -30.02 2.88
C ASN A 328 12.69 -28.85 3.81
N THR A 329 13.48 -27.89 3.36
CA THR A 329 13.67 -26.63 4.08
C THR A 329 13.72 -25.45 3.13
N GLN A 330 13.12 -24.34 3.56
CA GLN A 330 13.14 -23.06 2.87
C GLN A 330 13.54 -21.97 3.84
N LEU A 331 14.45 -21.11 3.41
CA LEU A 331 14.87 -19.94 4.16
C LEU A 331 14.79 -18.73 3.26
N ALA A 332 14.13 -17.68 3.73
CA ALA A 332 14.10 -16.39 3.05
C ALA A 332 14.54 -15.30 4.01
N TYR A 333 15.36 -14.41 3.50
CA TYR A 333 15.77 -13.17 4.14
C TYR A 333 15.53 -12.02 3.18
N ASN A 334 14.95 -10.95 3.68
CA ASN A 334 14.81 -9.72 2.92
C ASN A 334 15.05 -8.52 3.83
N ARG A 335 15.80 -7.54 3.34
CA ARG A 335 15.96 -6.24 3.97
C ARG A 335 15.60 -5.18 2.97
N ARG A 336 14.58 -4.38 3.28
CA ARG A 336 14.14 -3.24 2.47
C ARG A 336 14.37 -1.94 3.24
N THR A 337 15.10 -1.01 2.63
CA THR A 337 15.28 0.36 3.13
C THR A 337 14.60 1.33 2.19
N THR A 338 13.76 2.20 2.73
CA THR A 338 13.09 3.28 1.99
C THR A 338 13.37 4.61 2.64
N THR A 339 13.56 5.65 1.82
CA THR A 339 13.73 7.02 2.29
C THR A 339 12.62 7.88 1.72
N ARG A 340 11.59 8.10 2.51
CA ARG A 340 10.47 8.96 2.12
C ARG A 340 10.77 10.39 2.50
N GLN A 341 10.52 11.33 1.60
CA GLN A 341 10.58 12.76 1.88
C GLN A 341 9.28 13.45 1.48
N VAL A 342 8.77 14.28 2.38
CA VAL A 342 7.71 15.25 2.13
C VAL A 342 8.18 16.62 2.59
N ALA A 343 7.50 17.67 2.15
CA ALA A 343 7.86 19.05 2.50
C ALA A 343 7.93 19.26 4.02
N GLY A 344 8.77 20.16 4.44
CA GLY A 344 8.95 20.54 5.83
C GLY A 344 7.63 20.77 6.55
N TYR A 345 7.62 20.65 7.86
CA TYR A 345 6.39 20.76 8.65
C TYR A 345 5.74 22.15 8.49
N PRO A 346 4.43 22.24 8.16
CA PRO A 346 3.72 23.52 8.03
C PRO A 346 3.26 23.99 9.41
N PHE A 347 4.17 24.60 10.16
CA PHE A 347 3.87 25.07 11.52
C PHE A 347 2.90 26.26 11.49
N GLN A 348 1.91 26.21 12.36
CA GLN A 348 0.91 27.26 12.58
C GLN A 348 0.71 27.42 14.09
N SER A 349 1.08 28.57 14.63
CA SER A 349 1.05 28.81 16.08
C SER A 349 -0.37 28.86 16.65
N GLY A 350 -1.38 29.12 15.83
CA GLY A 350 -2.79 29.11 16.25
C GLY A 350 -3.43 27.73 16.30
N ALA A 351 -2.73 26.67 15.85
CA ALA A 351 -3.27 25.31 15.80
C ALA A 351 -2.88 24.51 17.04
N ALA A 352 -3.82 23.75 17.61
CA ALA A 352 -3.59 22.67 18.54
C ALA A 352 -2.73 23.01 19.76
N GLY A 353 -3.01 24.09 20.47
CA GLY A 353 -2.35 24.42 21.73
C GLY A 353 -0.89 24.89 21.60
N ILE A 354 -0.52 25.40 20.44
CA ILE A 354 0.79 25.98 20.18
C ILE A 354 0.73 27.48 20.50
N THR A 355 1.61 27.93 21.40
CA THR A 355 1.65 29.32 21.85
C THR A 355 1.99 30.27 20.70
N PRO A 356 1.35 31.45 20.63
CA PRO A 356 1.78 32.54 19.74
C PRO A 356 3.18 33.05 20.13
N MET A 357 3.81 33.79 19.25
CA MET A 357 5.03 34.53 19.58
C MET A 357 4.67 35.63 20.61
N SER A 358 5.38 35.66 21.72
CA SER A 358 5.13 36.58 22.83
C SER A 358 5.25 38.04 22.40
N ALA A 359 4.43 38.89 22.98
CA ALA A 359 4.62 40.34 22.91
C ALA A 359 6.01 40.80 23.38
N ASP A 360 6.62 40.05 24.29
CA ASP A 360 7.96 40.29 24.83
C ASP A 360 9.04 39.45 24.11
N SER A 361 8.74 38.86 22.98
CA SER A 361 9.76 38.26 22.12
C SER A 361 10.53 39.33 21.38
N TRP A 362 11.88 39.24 21.40
CA TRP A 362 12.78 40.12 20.65
C TRP A 362 12.44 40.17 19.15
N PHE A 363 11.84 39.10 18.62
CA PHE A 363 11.53 38.91 17.18
C PHE A 363 10.12 39.36 16.80
N ASN A 364 9.28 39.76 17.76
CA ASN A 364 7.91 40.17 17.47
C ASN A 364 7.92 41.65 17.01
N PRO A 365 7.66 41.93 15.72
CA PRO A 365 7.71 43.29 15.19
C PRO A 365 6.61 44.19 15.79
N PHE A 366 5.54 43.61 16.37
CA PHE A 366 4.44 44.29 17.05
C PHE A 366 4.53 44.11 18.56
N GLY A 367 5.70 43.76 19.04
CA GLY A 367 6.00 43.54 20.45
C GLY A 367 6.59 44.76 21.17
N SER A 368 6.92 44.57 22.44
CA SER A 368 7.47 45.61 23.34
C SER A 368 8.86 46.12 22.93
N HIS A 369 9.68 45.26 22.28
CA HIS A 369 11.05 45.63 21.90
C HIS A 369 11.17 46.56 20.70
N HIS A 370 10.11 46.69 19.90
CA HIS A 370 10.09 47.52 18.71
C HIS A 370 9.24 48.78 18.86
N GLY A 371 8.85 49.14 20.11
CA GLY A 371 8.14 50.36 20.40
C GLY A 371 6.72 50.42 19.84
N TYR A 372 6.10 49.31 19.60
CA TYR A 372 4.72 49.27 19.14
C TYR A 372 3.78 49.79 20.23
N GLU A 373 2.83 50.66 19.88
CA GLU A 373 1.98 51.36 20.89
C GLU A 373 1.19 50.41 21.79
N ARG A 374 0.80 49.24 21.25
CA ARG A 374 0.05 48.22 21.99
C ARG A 374 0.67 46.84 21.74
N PRO A 375 1.77 46.52 22.44
CA PRO A 375 2.41 45.23 22.30
C PRO A 375 1.42 44.07 22.44
N SER A 376 1.47 43.10 21.54
CA SER A 376 0.54 41.97 21.52
C SER A 376 1.26 40.72 21.08
N ASP A 377 0.83 39.59 21.63
CA ASP A 377 1.18 38.27 21.06
C ASP A 377 0.70 38.18 19.62
N VAL A 378 1.49 37.54 18.77
CA VAL A 378 1.14 37.36 17.37
C VAL A 378 1.14 35.90 16.97
N HIS A 379 0.10 35.47 16.27
CA HIS A 379 0.11 34.19 15.61
C HIS A 379 0.98 34.25 14.36
N TRP A 380 1.64 33.15 14.04
CA TRP A 380 2.53 33.07 12.90
C TRP A 380 2.51 31.68 12.25
N ASN A 381 2.83 31.67 10.96
CA ASN A 381 2.93 30.47 10.15
C ASN A 381 4.30 30.40 9.49
N ARG A 382 4.90 29.22 9.47
CA ARG A 382 6.18 28.95 8.82
C ARG A 382 6.30 27.48 8.44
N ARG A 383 6.61 27.17 7.19
CA ARG A 383 7.05 25.84 6.81
C ARG A 383 8.55 25.72 6.97
N SER A 384 9.02 24.68 7.64
CA SER A 384 10.44 24.39 7.86
C SER A 384 11.09 23.91 6.56
N TRP A 385 11.29 24.83 5.62
CA TRP A 385 11.79 24.49 4.29
C TRP A 385 13.23 24.00 4.31
N GLU A 386 14.02 24.43 5.30
CA GLU A 386 15.40 24.02 5.57
C GLU A 386 15.50 22.55 5.97
N ILE A 387 14.48 22.04 6.66
CA ILE A 387 14.42 20.69 7.21
C ILE A 387 13.17 19.97 6.70
N PRO A 388 13.23 19.33 5.53
CA PRO A 388 12.14 18.48 5.05
C PRO A 388 11.83 17.35 6.05
N ARG A 389 10.59 16.88 6.07
CA ARG A 389 10.25 15.69 6.85
C ARG A 389 10.74 14.47 6.09
N VAL A 390 11.75 13.81 6.65
CA VAL A 390 12.34 12.60 6.11
C VAL A 390 12.05 11.43 7.03
N SER A 391 11.62 10.31 6.44
CA SER A 391 11.41 9.06 7.16
C SER A 391 12.21 7.96 6.47
N ILE A 392 13.17 7.40 7.17
CA ILE A 392 13.97 6.25 6.73
C ILE A 392 13.42 5.03 7.43
N SER A 393 12.84 4.12 6.65
CA SER A 393 12.26 2.87 7.15
C SER A 393 13.08 1.69 6.68
N GLU A 394 13.56 0.89 7.62
CA GLU A 394 14.22 -0.40 7.36
C GLU A 394 13.30 -1.51 7.85
N LEU A 395 12.85 -2.36 6.92
CA LEU A 395 12.07 -3.56 7.21
C LEU A 395 12.91 -4.79 6.90
N THR A 396 13.22 -5.57 7.93
CA THR A 396 13.91 -6.86 7.79
C THR A 396 12.93 -7.99 8.01
N THR A 397 12.84 -8.92 7.06
CA THR A 397 11.97 -10.09 7.14
C THR A 397 12.77 -11.38 7.06
N TRP A 398 12.36 -12.35 7.88
CA TRP A 398 12.88 -13.71 7.91
C TRP A 398 11.71 -14.67 7.75
N GLN A 399 11.88 -15.68 6.91
CA GLN A 399 10.96 -16.80 6.81
C GLN A 399 11.77 -18.08 6.81
N GLY A 400 11.35 -19.04 7.64
CA GLY A 400 11.91 -20.38 7.69
C GLY A 400 10.79 -21.41 7.65
N VAL A 401 10.95 -22.44 6.84
CA VAL A 401 10.10 -23.63 6.79
C VAL A 401 10.98 -24.84 6.89
N ALA A 402 10.62 -25.77 7.74
CA ALA A 402 11.24 -27.09 7.81
C ALA A 402 10.13 -28.13 7.88
N ALA A 403 10.13 -29.09 6.96
CA ALA A 403 9.10 -30.10 6.86
C ALA A 403 9.66 -31.46 6.47
N PHE A 404 9.03 -32.49 6.95
CA PHE A 404 9.18 -33.86 6.47
C PHE A 404 7.96 -34.19 5.61
N GLU A 405 8.19 -34.79 4.47
CA GLU A 405 7.15 -35.34 3.62
C GLU A 405 7.49 -36.78 3.23
N GLY A 406 6.48 -37.52 2.88
CA GLY A 406 6.67 -38.88 2.43
C GLY A 406 5.41 -39.50 1.92
N SER A 407 5.55 -40.74 1.45
CA SER A 407 4.43 -41.59 1.06
C SER A 407 4.50 -42.94 1.76
N PHE A 408 3.36 -43.56 1.96
CA PHE A 408 3.23 -44.93 2.44
C PHE A 408 2.06 -45.62 1.77
N GLN A 409 2.14 -46.95 1.69
CA GLN A 409 1.04 -47.75 1.17
C GLN A 409 0.24 -48.37 2.33
N PHE A 410 -1.08 -48.22 2.25
CA PHE A 410 -1.99 -48.84 3.18
C PHE A 410 -3.21 -49.40 2.42
N VAL A 411 -3.54 -50.68 2.66
CA VAL A 411 -4.65 -51.39 1.97
C VAL A 411 -4.54 -51.27 0.44
N GLY A 412 -3.31 -51.38 -0.11
CA GLY A 412 -3.03 -51.32 -1.54
C GLY A 412 -3.20 -49.95 -2.19
N ARG A 413 -3.26 -48.86 -1.38
CA ARG A 413 -3.37 -47.47 -1.82
C ARG A 413 -2.20 -46.65 -1.28
N GLU A 414 -1.77 -45.68 -2.05
CA GLU A 414 -0.72 -44.74 -1.69
C GLU A 414 -1.30 -43.51 -1.00
N PHE A 415 -0.68 -43.14 0.11
CA PHE A 415 -1.00 -41.94 0.90
C PHE A 415 0.24 -41.09 1.02
N ASP A 416 0.07 -39.80 0.71
CA ASP A 416 1.11 -38.80 0.89
C ASP A 416 0.88 -38.01 2.19
N TRP A 417 1.94 -37.73 2.92
CA TRP A 417 1.88 -36.95 4.13
C TRP A 417 2.95 -35.87 4.17
N GLU A 418 2.65 -34.77 4.86
CA GLU A 418 3.60 -33.71 5.18
C GLU A 418 3.40 -33.29 6.63
N ALA A 419 4.49 -33.03 7.37
CA ALA A 419 4.44 -32.43 8.70
C ALA A 419 5.62 -31.48 8.87
N GLY A 420 5.37 -30.30 9.42
CA GLY A 420 6.43 -29.29 9.49
C GLY A 420 6.12 -28.12 10.38
N TYR A 421 7.11 -27.24 10.44
CA TYR A 421 7.08 -26.00 11.19
C TYR A 421 7.49 -24.83 10.30
N GLN A 422 6.75 -23.73 10.44
CA GLN A 422 7.05 -22.46 9.78
C GLN A 422 7.26 -21.37 10.82
N TYR A 423 8.25 -20.53 10.58
CA TYR A 423 8.56 -19.35 11.37
C TYR A 423 8.75 -18.15 10.46
N ASN A 424 7.97 -17.09 10.70
CA ASN A 424 8.12 -15.80 10.04
C ASN A 424 8.39 -14.71 11.08
N ARG A 425 9.25 -13.75 10.75
CA ARG A 425 9.53 -12.59 11.58
C ARG A 425 9.80 -11.37 10.70
N SER A 426 9.11 -10.30 10.97
CA SER A 426 9.33 -8.98 10.38
C SER A 426 9.74 -8.00 11.46
N GLU A 427 10.78 -7.21 11.22
CA GLU A 427 11.29 -6.19 12.13
C GLU A 427 11.41 -4.86 11.38
N LEU A 428 10.76 -3.83 11.92
CA LEU A 428 10.80 -2.46 11.46
C LEU A 428 11.68 -1.63 12.38
N GLU A 429 12.60 -0.85 11.80
CA GLU A 429 13.19 0.32 12.42
C GLU A 429 12.94 1.53 11.52
N GLN A 430 12.28 2.57 12.06
CA GLN A 430 12.00 3.79 11.33
C GLN A 430 12.55 4.99 12.10
N ARG A 431 13.38 5.78 11.42
CA ARG A 431 13.89 7.07 11.88
C ARG A 431 13.17 8.17 11.13
N ALA A 432 12.63 9.12 11.86
CA ALA A 432 11.93 10.28 11.31
C ALA A 432 12.57 11.58 11.82
N THR A 433 12.75 12.54 10.91
CA THR A 433 13.25 13.88 11.19
C THR A 433 12.32 14.92 10.56
N GLY A 434 12.47 16.19 10.96
CA GLY A 434 11.72 17.32 10.40
C GLY A 434 10.41 17.62 11.12
N ASN A 435 10.13 16.98 12.26
CA ASN A 435 9.09 17.38 13.19
C ASN A 435 9.67 18.28 14.29
N LEU A 436 8.93 19.32 14.68
CA LEU A 436 9.37 20.27 15.71
C LEU A 436 8.96 19.78 17.10
N HIS A 437 9.81 20.05 18.09
CA HIS A 437 9.50 19.86 19.49
C HIS A 437 8.68 21.05 20.00
N LYS A 438 7.40 20.86 20.32
CA LYS A 438 6.44 21.94 20.65
C LYS A 438 6.90 22.86 21.78
N GLN A 439 7.38 22.29 22.91
CA GLN A 439 7.86 23.09 24.04
C GLN A 439 9.09 23.92 23.67
N ARG A 440 10.03 23.34 22.91
CA ARG A 440 11.23 24.10 22.48
C ARG A 440 10.85 25.22 21.51
N VAL A 441 9.83 25.05 20.67
CA VAL A 441 9.28 26.14 19.86
C VAL A 441 8.70 27.24 20.75
N ALA A 442 7.89 26.87 21.75
CA ALA A 442 7.30 27.82 22.68
C ALA A 442 8.38 28.62 23.46
N ASP A 443 9.41 27.93 23.92
CA ASP A 443 10.54 28.57 24.62
C ASP A 443 11.31 29.52 23.68
N SER A 444 11.55 29.09 22.43
CA SER A 444 12.34 29.81 21.42
C SER A 444 11.65 31.07 20.87
N THR A 445 10.31 31.09 20.85
CA THR A 445 9.48 32.21 20.35
C THR A 445 8.78 32.97 21.47
N GLY A 446 8.99 32.53 22.70
CA GLY A 446 8.49 33.17 23.92
C GLY A 446 9.19 34.49 24.23
N PRO A 447 9.06 35.02 25.48
CA PRO A 447 9.82 36.18 25.91
C PRO A 447 11.30 35.99 25.64
N SER A 448 11.97 37.03 25.15
CA SER A 448 13.41 37.00 24.90
C SER A 448 14.00 38.40 24.98
N PHE A 449 15.30 38.49 25.30
CA PHE A 449 15.97 39.75 25.53
C PHE A 449 17.38 39.74 24.94
N TYR A 450 17.87 40.93 24.57
CA TYR A 450 19.27 41.08 24.17
C TYR A 450 20.13 41.16 25.43
N ASN A 451 21.12 40.26 25.56
CA ASN A 451 22.07 40.27 26.66
C ASN A 451 23.37 41.01 26.27
N PRO A 452 23.61 42.21 26.81
CA PRO A 452 24.82 42.98 26.45
C PRO A 452 26.13 42.28 26.81
N ALA A 453 26.11 41.37 27.79
CA ALA A 453 27.32 40.68 28.25
C ALA A 453 27.73 39.56 27.25
N THR A 454 26.77 38.93 26.57
CA THR A 454 27.00 37.89 25.58
C THR A 454 26.94 38.42 24.15
N GLY A 455 26.38 39.59 23.92
CA GLY A 455 26.14 40.17 22.62
C GLY A 455 25.08 39.41 21.80
N LYS A 456 24.21 38.64 22.46
CA LYS A 456 23.22 37.74 21.82
C LYS A 456 21.82 37.95 22.42
N VAL A 457 20.81 37.55 21.64
CA VAL A 457 19.45 37.37 22.16
C VAL A 457 19.41 36.07 22.94
N GLU A 458 18.75 36.07 24.08
CA GLU A 458 18.56 34.93 24.99
C GLU A 458 17.05 34.73 25.27
N CYS A 459 16.61 33.46 25.42
CA CYS A 459 15.23 33.14 25.77
C CYS A 459 14.93 33.44 27.23
N GLY A 460 13.68 33.81 27.53
CA GLY A 460 13.21 34.17 28.87
C GLY A 460 13.30 35.67 29.12
N THR A 461 13.48 36.04 30.39
CA THR A 461 13.67 37.44 30.82
C THR A 461 15.04 37.60 31.44
N PRO A 462 15.57 38.84 31.60
CA PRO A 462 16.86 39.07 32.27
C PRO A 462 16.93 38.48 33.68
N ASP A 463 15.80 38.42 34.41
CA ASP A 463 15.70 37.88 35.76
C ASP A 463 15.47 36.33 35.75
N ALA A 464 15.00 35.77 34.64
CA ALA A 464 14.69 34.35 34.51
C ALA A 464 15.03 33.84 33.09
N PRO A 465 16.32 33.76 32.71
CA PRO A 465 16.73 33.21 31.41
C PRO A 465 16.47 31.71 31.35
N ILE A 466 16.04 31.21 30.17
CA ILE A 466 15.80 29.79 29.95
C ILE A 466 17.11 29.13 29.53
N ALA A 467 17.74 28.41 30.45
CA ALA A 467 19.01 27.76 30.20
C ALA A 467 18.98 26.76 29.06
N GLY A 468 19.94 26.86 28.14
CA GLY A 468 20.05 25.94 26.98
C GLY A 468 19.08 26.19 25.83
N CYS A 469 18.13 27.10 26.00
CA CYS A 469 17.20 27.47 24.91
C CYS A 469 17.97 28.21 23.80
N LYS A 470 17.55 27.95 22.56
CA LYS A 470 18.03 28.62 21.35
C LYS A 470 16.92 29.54 20.83
N PRO A 471 17.09 30.88 20.86
CA PRO A 471 16.09 31.81 20.34
C PRO A 471 15.87 31.56 18.81
N TRP A 472 14.62 31.59 18.40
CA TRP A 472 14.25 31.41 17.00
C TRP A 472 13.37 32.55 16.51
N ASN A 473 13.78 33.12 15.35
CA ASN A 473 12.93 34.02 14.59
C ASN A 473 12.26 33.27 13.39
N PRO A 474 11.01 32.82 13.55
CA PRO A 474 10.32 32.10 12.48
C PRO A 474 9.92 32.97 11.29
N LEU A 475 10.05 34.29 11.42
CA LEU A 475 9.68 35.25 10.35
C LEU A 475 10.81 35.41 9.32
N VAL A 476 12.03 34.94 9.62
CA VAL A 476 13.16 34.93 8.67
C VAL A 476 12.86 33.94 7.55
N PRO A 477 12.87 34.36 6.28
CA PRO A 477 12.61 33.49 5.15
C PRO A 477 13.71 32.42 4.95
N TYR A 478 13.33 31.33 4.25
CA TYR A 478 14.31 30.36 3.78
C TYR A 478 15.36 31.02 2.88
N GLY A 479 16.62 30.66 3.06
CA GLY A 479 17.75 31.17 2.28
C GLY A 479 18.32 32.50 2.76
N GLN A 480 17.69 33.15 3.74
CA GLN A 480 18.24 34.36 4.35
C GLN A 480 19.18 34.01 5.51
N ASP A 481 20.40 34.56 5.48
CA ASP A 481 21.38 34.42 6.54
C ASP A 481 21.00 35.32 7.73
N ASP A 482 20.69 34.68 8.86
CA ASP A 482 20.31 35.35 10.11
C ASP A 482 20.71 34.44 11.28
N PRO A 483 21.36 34.97 12.36
CA PRO A 483 21.81 34.15 13.47
C PRO A 483 20.67 33.47 14.24
N TYR A 484 19.44 33.91 14.07
CA TYR A 484 18.22 33.36 14.71
C TYR A 484 17.27 32.72 13.71
N GLY A 485 17.62 32.68 12.40
CA GLY A 485 16.94 31.95 11.37
C GLY A 485 17.35 30.49 11.33
N LEU A 486 16.59 29.64 10.59
CA LEU A 486 16.93 28.23 10.40
C LEU A 486 18.03 28.01 9.35
N THR A 487 18.13 28.88 8.34
CA THR A 487 19.09 28.73 7.24
C THR A 487 20.51 28.81 7.78
N GLY A 488 21.32 27.76 7.55
CA GLY A 488 22.71 27.70 7.99
C GLY A 488 22.96 27.50 9.49
N ASN A 489 21.90 27.44 10.32
CA ASN A 489 22.00 27.38 11.78
C ASN A 489 21.75 25.95 12.30
N GLY A 490 22.76 25.09 12.21
CA GLY A 490 22.69 23.69 12.65
C GLY A 490 22.32 23.51 14.12
N GLU A 491 22.85 24.39 15.04
CA GLU A 491 22.52 24.31 16.47
C GLU A 491 21.04 24.57 16.77
N LEU A 492 20.42 25.50 16.04
CA LEU A 492 19.00 25.79 16.17
C LEU A 492 18.15 24.67 15.53
N GLN A 493 18.61 24.11 14.39
CA GLN A 493 17.96 22.96 13.77
C GLN A 493 17.97 21.75 14.70
N ASP A 494 19.09 21.38 15.28
CA ASP A 494 19.22 20.27 16.22
C ASP A 494 18.39 20.50 17.51
N TRP A 495 18.26 21.73 17.94
CA TRP A 495 17.41 22.11 19.09
C TRP A 495 15.93 21.89 18.77
N LEU A 496 15.44 22.36 17.63
CA LEU A 496 14.02 22.35 17.30
C LEU A 496 13.53 21.00 16.73
N PHE A 497 14.39 20.26 16.02
CA PHE A 497 14.01 19.06 15.24
C PHE A 497 14.69 17.79 15.76
N PRO A 498 14.17 17.18 16.83
CA PRO A 498 14.71 15.92 17.32
C PRO A 498 14.48 14.78 16.30
N GLU A 499 15.38 13.79 16.31
CA GLU A 499 15.15 12.52 15.62
C GLU A 499 14.20 11.66 16.45
N GLU A 500 13.21 11.04 15.79
CA GLU A 500 12.25 10.10 16.37
C GLU A 500 12.55 8.69 15.88
N LEU A 501 12.54 7.69 16.78
CA LEU A 501 12.83 6.29 16.48
C LEU A 501 11.65 5.39 16.82
N THR A 502 11.02 4.82 15.80
CA THR A 502 9.94 3.84 15.92
C THR A 502 10.43 2.44 15.64
N ARG A 503 9.97 1.45 16.40
CA ARG A 503 10.28 0.02 16.20
C ARG A 503 9.04 -0.82 16.14
N GLY A 504 9.03 -1.79 15.21
CA GLY A 504 7.96 -2.76 15.04
C GLY A 504 8.49 -4.18 14.94
N ARG A 505 7.65 -5.15 15.32
CA ARG A 505 7.92 -6.58 15.12
C ARG A 505 6.60 -7.31 14.93
N ALA A 506 6.54 -8.18 13.93
CA ALA A 506 5.51 -9.19 13.79
C ALA A 506 6.15 -10.59 13.71
N THR A 507 5.51 -11.59 14.31
CA THR A 507 6.02 -12.96 14.35
C THR A 507 4.89 -13.94 14.14
N THR A 508 5.07 -14.89 13.21
CA THR A 508 4.18 -16.03 12.98
C THR A 508 4.91 -17.33 13.29
N ARG A 509 4.28 -18.21 14.04
CA ARG A 509 4.73 -19.58 14.27
C ARG A 509 3.61 -20.51 13.89
N ASN A 510 3.87 -21.47 13.00
CA ASN A 510 2.86 -22.39 12.50
C ASN A 510 3.38 -23.83 12.51
N LEU A 511 2.71 -24.71 13.21
CA LEU A 511 2.85 -26.17 13.12
C LEU A 511 1.76 -26.69 12.20
N PHE A 512 2.10 -27.55 11.27
CA PHE A 512 1.13 -28.11 10.34
C PHE A 512 1.42 -29.59 10.07
N ALA A 513 0.35 -30.33 9.79
CA ALA A 513 0.42 -31.70 9.30
C ALA A 513 -0.73 -31.96 8.34
N SER A 514 -0.48 -32.73 7.28
CA SER A 514 -1.46 -33.11 6.28
C SER A 514 -1.26 -34.55 5.80
N LEU A 515 -2.37 -35.11 5.34
CA LEU A 515 -2.45 -36.44 4.73
C LEU A 515 -3.37 -36.36 3.51
N SER A 516 -2.94 -36.90 2.37
CA SER A 516 -3.74 -36.95 1.16
C SER A 516 -3.60 -38.29 0.44
N GLY A 517 -4.55 -38.61 -0.43
CA GLY A 517 -4.53 -39.85 -1.22
C GLY A 517 -5.88 -40.23 -1.76
N GLY A 518 -6.02 -41.46 -2.21
CA GLY A 518 -7.25 -42.06 -2.70
C GLY A 518 -7.94 -42.95 -1.67
N LEU A 519 -9.20 -42.62 -1.31
CA LEU A 519 -9.97 -43.39 -0.33
C LEU A 519 -10.64 -44.62 -0.92
N ALA A 520 -11.20 -44.51 -2.12
CA ALA A 520 -11.95 -45.57 -2.79
C ALA A 520 -11.90 -45.40 -4.29
N THR A 521 -12.02 -46.50 -5.06
CA THR A 521 -12.23 -46.43 -6.51
C THR A 521 -13.72 -46.46 -6.79
N LEU A 522 -14.25 -45.35 -7.29
CA LEU A 522 -15.62 -45.22 -7.76
C LEU A 522 -15.69 -45.63 -9.23
N PRO A 523 -16.89 -45.86 -9.77
CA PRO A 523 -17.03 -46.16 -11.21
C PRO A 523 -16.45 -45.15 -12.18
N ALA A 524 -16.38 -43.89 -11.75
CA ALA A 524 -15.87 -42.76 -12.52
C ALA A 524 -14.42 -42.38 -12.22
N GLY A 525 -13.73 -43.04 -11.29
CA GLY A 525 -12.36 -42.76 -10.92
C GLY A 525 -12.09 -42.88 -9.42
N GLU A 526 -10.95 -42.39 -8.99
CA GLU A 526 -10.53 -42.45 -7.59
C GLU A 526 -11.15 -41.32 -6.76
N LEU A 527 -11.76 -41.65 -5.62
CA LEU A 527 -12.22 -40.68 -4.61
C LEU A 527 -10.99 -40.12 -3.88
N GLY A 528 -10.56 -38.92 -4.28
CA GLY A 528 -9.45 -38.22 -3.65
C GLY A 528 -9.83 -37.55 -2.35
N PHE A 529 -8.90 -37.46 -1.40
CA PHE A 529 -9.06 -36.68 -0.18
C PHE A 529 -7.78 -35.95 0.22
N ALA A 530 -7.93 -34.89 0.99
CA ALA A 530 -6.89 -34.29 1.79
C ALA A 530 -7.43 -33.89 3.17
N LEU A 531 -6.67 -34.23 4.22
CA LEU A 531 -7.00 -33.94 5.61
C LEU A 531 -5.78 -33.26 6.23
N GLY A 532 -5.98 -32.23 7.05
CA GLY A 532 -4.86 -31.63 7.77
C GLY A 532 -5.27 -30.87 9.01
N VAL A 533 -4.24 -30.59 9.81
CA VAL A 533 -4.34 -29.80 11.02
C VAL A 533 -3.24 -28.74 11.05
N GLU A 534 -3.56 -27.58 11.58
CA GLU A 534 -2.62 -26.47 11.76
C GLU A 534 -2.81 -25.83 13.14
N SER A 535 -1.69 -25.40 13.75
CA SER A 535 -1.70 -24.58 14.96
C SER A 535 -0.80 -23.39 14.74
N ARG A 536 -1.41 -22.19 14.63
CA ARG A 536 -0.70 -20.97 14.31
C ARG A 536 -0.82 -19.95 15.43
N ARG A 537 0.30 -19.30 15.75
CA ARG A 537 0.37 -18.19 16.69
C ARG A 537 0.91 -16.96 15.99
N GLU A 538 0.18 -15.87 16.10
CA GLU A 538 0.52 -14.55 15.59
C GLU A 538 0.78 -13.61 16.76
N GLU A 539 1.91 -12.90 16.73
CA GLU A 539 2.30 -11.92 17.75
C GLU A 539 2.81 -10.65 17.07
N GLY A 540 2.43 -9.50 17.58
CA GLY A 540 2.88 -8.22 17.05
C GLY A 540 3.15 -7.20 18.13
N ARG A 541 4.14 -6.33 17.88
CA ARG A 541 4.48 -5.20 18.71
C ARG A 541 4.94 -4.05 17.84
N PHE A 542 4.41 -2.86 18.11
CA PHE A 542 4.82 -1.63 17.46
C PHE A 542 4.98 -0.55 18.54
N ILE A 543 6.15 0.09 18.60
CA ILE A 543 6.50 1.05 19.64
C ILE A 543 6.93 2.34 18.95
N PRO A 544 6.07 3.36 18.94
CA PRO A 544 6.44 4.70 18.51
C PRO A 544 7.53 5.29 19.38
N ASP A 545 8.22 6.32 18.89
CA ASP A 545 9.16 7.09 19.70
C ASP A 545 8.49 7.69 20.96
N ALA A 546 9.25 7.87 22.03
CA ALA A 546 8.73 8.42 23.29
C ALA A 546 8.16 9.82 23.10
N LEU A 547 8.76 10.66 22.26
CA LEU A 547 8.25 11.99 21.94
C LEU A 547 6.92 11.94 21.19
N ALA A 548 6.77 10.99 20.26
CA ALA A 548 5.51 10.77 19.56
C ALA A 548 4.41 10.22 20.50
N GLN A 549 4.77 9.35 21.46
CA GLN A 549 3.81 8.82 22.44
C GLN A 549 3.23 9.91 23.34
N THR A 550 4.02 10.90 23.70
CA THR A 550 3.60 12.04 24.56
C THR A 550 2.98 13.19 23.77
N GLY A 551 3.07 13.17 22.42
CA GLY A 551 2.67 14.30 21.57
C GLY A 551 3.56 15.55 21.74
N ALA A 552 4.79 15.36 22.24
CA ALA A 552 5.74 16.45 22.47
C ALA A 552 6.27 17.08 21.17
N THR A 553 6.18 16.37 20.05
CA THR A 553 6.53 16.90 18.74
C THR A 553 5.30 17.26 17.90
N THR A 554 5.53 17.88 16.75
CA THR A 554 4.49 18.13 15.75
C THR A 554 4.12 16.88 14.94
N ASN A 555 4.78 15.75 15.17
CA ASN A 555 4.31 14.46 14.68
C ASN A 555 2.98 14.09 15.35
N LEU A 556 2.16 13.33 14.64
CA LEU A 556 0.91 12.83 15.20
C LEU A 556 1.22 11.86 16.35
N ALA A 557 0.60 12.07 17.51
CA ALA A 557 0.80 11.18 18.64
C ALA A 557 0.28 9.77 18.33
N ALA A 558 1.03 8.77 18.75
CA ALA A 558 0.70 7.36 18.55
C ALA A 558 1.09 6.54 19.78
N GLY A 559 0.16 5.70 20.23
CA GLY A 559 0.40 4.77 21.34
C GLY A 559 1.04 3.45 20.87
N PRO A 560 1.61 2.68 21.79
CA PRO A 560 2.19 1.39 21.49
C PRO A 560 1.12 0.33 21.16
N THR A 561 1.38 -0.49 20.15
CA THR A 561 0.61 -1.71 19.83
C THR A 561 1.32 -2.92 20.41
N GLY A 562 0.58 -3.86 21.00
CA GLY A 562 1.17 -5.12 21.47
C GLY A 562 0.14 -6.16 21.82
N GLY A 563 0.22 -7.32 21.20
CA GLY A 563 -0.68 -8.43 21.44
C GLY A 563 -0.43 -9.60 20.51
N GLY A 564 -1.30 -10.60 20.62
CA GLY A 564 -1.24 -11.79 19.77
C GLY A 564 -2.44 -12.69 19.99
N TYR A 565 -2.60 -13.67 19.11
CA TYR A 565 -3.62 -14.70 19.18
C TYR A 565 -3.07 -16.03 18.67
N ARG A 566 -3.79 -17.09 19.01
CA ARG A 566 -3.58 -18.44 18.49
C ARG A 566 -4.83 -18.89 17.76
N VAL A 567 -4.62 -19.68 16.72
CA VAL A 567 -5.67 -20.40 16.00
C VAL A 567 -5.25 -21.87 15.85
N ASP A 568 -6.20 -22.75 16.15
CA ASP A 568 -6.10 -24.19 15.90
C ASP A 568 -7.11 -24.56 14.82
N GLU A 569 -6.68 -25.25 13.77
CA GLU A 569 -7.47 -25.47 12.57
C GLU A 569 -7.41 -26.94 12.15
N ALA A 570 -8.56 -27.44 11.63
CA ALA A 570 -8.64 -28.74 10.96
C ALA A 570 -9.41 -28.59 9.65
N TYR A 571 -8.98 -29.28 8.60
CA TYR A 571 -9.65 -29.24 7.31
C TYR A 571 -9.78 -30.62 6.68
N LEU A 572 -10.80 -30.77 5.86
CA LEU A 572 -11.05 -31.93 5.01
C LEU A 572 -11.43 -31.46 3.60
N GLU A 573 -10.80 -32.05 2.61
CA GLU A 573 -11.10 -31.86 1.19
C GLU A 573 -11.41 -33.19 0.55
N LEU A 574 -12.40 -33.26 -0.32
CA LEU A 574 -12.78 -34.43 -1.10
C LEU A 574 -12.92 -34.06 -2.57
N SER A 575 -12.39 -34.90 -3.46
CA SER A 575 -12.62 -34.84 -4.90
C SER A 575 -13.33 -36.10 -5.35
N VAL A 576 -14.57 -35.95 -5.78
CA VAL A 576 -15.50 -37.03 -6.10
C VAL A 576 -15.75 -37.09 -7.60
N PRO A 577 -15.13 -38.02 -8.34
CA PRO A 577 -15.44 -38.21 -9.72
C PRO A 577 -16.85 -38.86 -9.84
N LEU A 578 -17.76 -38.16 -10.51
CA LEU A 578 -19.17 -38.58 -10.62
C LEU A 578 -19.45 -39.31 -11.92
N LEU A 579 -18.94 -38.79 -13.04
CA LEU A 579 -19.12 -39.37 -14.38
C LEU A 579 -17.78 -39.32 -15.13
N HIS A 580 -17.52 -40.36 -15.94
CA HIS A 580 -16.33 -40.47 -16.79
C HIS A 580 -16.66 -41.23 -18.08
N ASP A 581 -16.15 -40.73 -19.24
CA ASP A 581 -16.29 -41.29 -20.56
C ASP A 581 -17.74 -41.63 -21.00
N LEU A 582 -18.70 -40.78 -20.59
CA LEU A 582 -20.08 -40.88 -21.03
C LEU A 582 -20.42 -39.83 -22.10
N PRO A 583 -21.39 -40.10 -23.03
CA PRO A 583 -21.85 -39.08 -23.95
C PRO A 583 -22.33 -37.79 -23.25
N GLY A 584 -21.72 -36.66 -23.56
CA GLY A 584 -22.00 -35.38 -22.93
C GLY A 584 -21.42 -35.23 -21.53
N ALA A 585 -20.62 -36.18 -21.04
CA ALA A 585 -19.93 -36.14 -19.75
C ALA A 585 -18.62 -36.94 -19.82
N ARG A 586 -17.64 -36.39 -20.58
CA ARG A 586 -16.29 -36.96 -20.59
C ARG A 586 -15.67 -37.00 -19.20
N GLN A 587 -16.00 -35.98 -18.42
CA GLN A 587 -15.64 -35.92 -17.01
C GLN A 587 -16.65 -35.04 -16.26
N LEU A 588 -17.08 -35.48 -15.08
CA LEU A 588 -17.85 -34.68 -14.13
C LEU A 588 -17.29 -34.96 -12.74
N THR A 589 -16.74 -33.94 -12.10
CA THR A 589 -16.14 -34.04 -10.75
C THR A 589 -16.78 -33.03 -9.82
N LEU A 590 -17.07 -33.45 -8.60
CA LEU A 590 -17.48 -32.60 -7.48
C LEU A 590 -16.32 -32.49 -6.49
N ASP A 591 -15.85 -31.26 -6.26
CA ASP A 591 -14.86 -30.94 -5.25
C ASP A 591 -15.54 -30.29 -4.05
N THR A 592 -15.20 -30.70 -2.85
CA THR A 592 -15.72 -30.09 -1.63
C THR A 592 -14.63 -29.96 -0.61
N ALA A 593 -14.60 -28.84 0.10
CA ALA A 593 -13.69 -28.61 1.20
C ALA A 593 -14.41 -27.99 2.39
N THR A 594 -13.99 -28.34 3.59
CA THR A 594 -14.48 -27.70 4.81
C THR A 594 -13.31 -27.51 5.78
N ARG A 595 -13.32 -26.38 6.50
CA ARG A 595 -12.29 -26.01 7.49
C ARG A 595 -12.96 -25.45 8.73
N TYR A 596 -12.62 -26.00 9.87
CA TYR A 596 -12.94 -25.45 11.18
C TYR A 596 -11.70 -24.76 11.73
N SER A 597 -11.87 -23.52 12.18
CA SER A 597 -10.80 -22.70 12.77
C SER A 597 -11.27 -22.15 14.10
N ASP A 598 -10.50 -22.35 15.16
CA ASP A 598 -10.79 -21.89 16.52
C ASP A 598 -9.74 -20.87 16.98
N TYR A 599 -10.20 -19.63 17.14
CA TYR A 599 -9.36 -18.49 17.50
C TYR A 599 -9.53 -18.13 18.99
N THR A 600 -8.45 -17.84 19.65
CA THR A 600 -8.45 -17.40 21.06
C THR A 600 -9.15 -16.05 21.26
N THR A 601 -9.42 -15.27 20.21
CA THR A 601 -10.03 -13.94 20.25
C THR A 601 -11.54 -13.96 20.07
N PHE A 602 -12.06 -14.70 19.10
CA PHE A 602 -13.49 -14.69 18.76
C PHE A 602 -14.13 -16.08 18.69
N GLY A 603 -13.37 -17.16 18.96
CA GLY A 603 -13.86 -18.54 18.94
C GLY A 603 -13.87 -19.17 17.55
N GLY A 604 -14.77 -20.18 17.41
CA GLY A 604 -14.82 -21.05 16.23
C GLY A 604 -15.52 -20.46 15.01
N THR A 605 -15.02 -20.80 13.82
CA THR A 605 -15.68 -20.55 12.54
C THR A 605 -15.54 -21.76 11.63
N LEU A 606 -16.61 -22.07 10.89
CA LEU A 606 -16.67 -23.16 9.91
C LEU A 606 -16.87 -22.57 8.52
N ASN A 607 -16.00 -22.93 7.58
CA ASN A 607 -16.06 -22.45 6.21
C ASN A 607 -16.03 -23.63 5.24
N SER A 608 -16.93 -23.62 4.26
CA SER A 608 -17.10 -24.68 3.30
C SER A 608 -16.99 -24.15 1.88
N LYS A 609 -16.59 -25.04 0.96
CA LYS A 609 -16.50 -24.77 -0.47
C LYS A 609 -17.02 -25.98 -1.25
N PHE A 610 -17.72 -25.70 -2.34
CA PHE A 610 -18.19 -26.68 -3.32
C PHE A 610 -17.79 -26.21 -4.70
N GLY A 611 -17.24 -27.13 -5.50
CA GLY A 611 -16.84 -26.87 -6.87
C GLY A 611 -17.32 -27.98 -7.78
N VAL A 612 -17.74 -27.65 -8.99
CA VAL A 612 -18.11 -28.61 -10.03
C VAL A 612 -17.27 -28.32 -11.26
N SER A 613 -16.61 -29.33 -11.79
CA SER A 613 -15.97 -29.33 -13.10
C SER A 613 -16.65 -30.33 -13.99
N TRP A 614 -17.13 -29.86 -15.14
CA TRP A 614 -17.83 -30.68 -16.14
C TRP A 614 -17.22 -30.49 -17.51
N LYS A 615 -16.66 -31.56 -18.07
CA LYS A 615 -16.22 -31.65 -19.47
C LYS A 615 -17.26 -32.44 -20.26
N PRO A 616 -18.18 -31.77 -20.95
CA PRO A 616 -19.13 -32.50 -21.85
C PRO A 616 -18.41 -33.15 -23.02
N ILE A 617 -17.36 -32.50 -23.51
CA ILE A 617 -16.42 -32.97 -24.55
C ILE A 617 -15.00 -32.58 -24.13
N ASP A 618 -13.97 -33.19 -24.73
CA ASP A 618 -12.55 -32.94 -24.36
C ASP A 618 -12.10 -31.48 -24.50
N GLN A 619 -12.74 -30.74 -25.42
CA GLN A 619 -12.39 -29.36 -25.77
C GLN A 619 -13.08 -28.31 -24.87
N LEU A 620 -14.06 -28.69 -24.06
CA LEU A 620 -14.90 -27.76 -23.33
C LEU A 620 -14.99 -28.14 -21.86
N LEU A 621 -14.58 -27.22 -20.99
CA LEU A 621 -14.77 -27.32 -19.54
C LEU A 621 -15.76 -26.25 -19.08
N VAL A 622 -16.82 -26.68 -18.42
CA VAL A 622 -17.72 -25.81 -17.65
C VAL A 622 -17.39 -25.99 -16.16
N ARG A 623 -17.19 -24.90 -15.45
CA ARG A 623 -16.80 -24.93 -14.05
C ARG A 623 -17.63 -23.96 -13.23
N GLY A 624 -17.87 -24.29 -11.97
CA GLY A 624 -18.59 -23.42 -11.04
C GLY A 624 -18.19 -23.68 -9.62
N THR A 625 -18.12 -22.63 -8.82
CA THR A 625 -17.78 -22.73 -7.39
C THR A 625 -18.73 -21.89 -6.55
N TRP A 626 -18.94 -22.35 -5.32
CA TRP A 626 -19.49 -21.61 -4.22
C TRP A 626 -18.58 -21.80 -3.01
N ALA A 627 -18.15 -20.71 -2.39
CA ALA A 627 -17.26 -20.78 -1.24
C ALA A 627 -17.62 -19.74 -0.18
N GLN A 628 -17.48 -20.17 1.08
CA GLN A 628 -17.45 -19.28 2.24
C GLN A 628 -16.00 -18.92 2.56
N GLY A 629 -15.81 -17.73 3.11
CA GLY A 629 -14.51 -17.28 3.56
C GLY A 629 -14.62 -16.36 4.76
N PHE A 630 -13.49 -16.12 5.42
CA PHE A 630 -13.43 -15.22 6.54
C PHE A 630 -12.06 -14.53 6.63
N ARG A 631 -12.02 -13.42 7.34
CA ARG A 631 -10.79 -12.74 7.76
C ARG A 631 -10.84 -12.43 9.26
N ALA A 632 -9.85 -12.91 9.98
CA ALA A 632 -9.66 -12.56 11.38
C ALA A 632 -9.26 -11.08 11.52
N PRO A 633 -9.65 -10.39 12.60
CA PRO A 633 -9.11 -9.08 12.93
C PRO A 633 -7.60 -9.14 13.07
N THR A 634 -6.90 -8.12 12.58
CA THR A 634 -5.44 -8.01 12.68
C THR A 634 -5.01 -7.63 14.10
N ILE A 635 -3.72 -7.80 14.40
CA ILE A 635 -3.15 -7.36 15.69
C ILE A 635 -3.39 -5.86 15.91
N SER A 636 -3.23 -5.03 14.88
CA SER A 636 -3.52 -3.60 14.98
C SER A 636 -5.01 -3.32 15.21
N ASN A 637 -5.93 -4.11 14.63
CA ASN A 637 -7.36 -3.96 14.89
C ASN A 637 -7.73 -4.27 16.35
N LEU A 638 -7.11 -5.31 16.93
CA LEU A 638 -7.42 -5.79 18.28
C LEU A 638 -6.68 -5.06 19.39
N TYR A 639 -5.42 -4.69 19.15
CA TYR A 639 -4.49 -4.24 20.19
C TYR A 639 -3.72 -2.98 19.81
N GLY A 640 -4.12 -2.28 18.74
CA GLY A 640 -3.47 -1.05 18.29
C GLY A 640 -3.54 0.04 19.34
N GLY A 641 -2.42 0.66 19.65
CA GLY A 641 -2.38 1.89 20.45
C GLY A 641 -3.11 3.02 19.71
N GLY A 642 -3.74 3.93 20.47
CA GLY A 642 -4.41 5.09 19.89
C GLY A 642 -3.44 5.89 19.01
N SER A 643 -3.86 6.23 17.80
CA SER A 643 -3.10 7.08 16.89
C SER A 643 -3.90 8.29 16.46
N GLN A 644 -3.28 9.45 16.45
CA GLN A 644 -3.92 10.67 16.02
C GLN A 644 -3.96 10.77 14.49
N THR A 645 -5.04 11.36 13.99
CA THR A 645 -5.19 11.73 12.58
C THR A 645 -6.10 12.93 12.43
N PHE A 646 -5.82 13.78 11.45
CA PHE A 646 -6.77 14.82 11.06
C PHE A 646 -7.84 14.22 10.16
N THR A 647 -9.11 14.50 10.45
CA THR A 647 -10.23 14.01 9.64
C THR A 647 -10.53 14.99 8.51
N THR A 648 -10.32 14.54 7.27
CA THR A 648 -10.75 15.28 6.07
C THR A 648 -12.20 14.92 5.76
N GLY A 649 -13.01 15.89 5.33
CA GLY A 649 -14.42 15.70 5.10
C GLY A 649 -15.23 15.55 6.38
N PHE A 650 -14.71 16.10 7.48
CA PHE A 650 -15.41 16.14 8.75
C PHE A 650 -16.64 17.04 8.65
N ARG A 651 -17.75 16.56 9.20
CA ARG A 651 -19.02 17.29 9.25
C ARG A 651 -19.53 17.35 10.67
N ASP A 652 -19.72 18.56 11.11
CA ASP A 652 -20.36 18.81 12.39
C ASP A 652 -21.87 19.03 12.19
N PRO A 653 -22.74 18.16 12.72
CA PRO A 653 -24.19 18.36 12.64
C PRO A 653 -24.64 19.70 13.21
N CYS A 654 -23.86 20.30 14.10
CA CYS A 654 -24.16 21.57 14.75
C CYS A 654 -23.82 22.81 13.90
N ASP A 655 -23.11 22.67 12.75
CA ASP A 655 -22.91 23.81 11.87
C ASP A 655 -24.24 24.37 11.35
N THR A 656 -24.49 25.67 11.55
CA THR A 656 -25.76 26.32 11.23
C THR A 656 -25.99 26.58 9.74
N VAL A 657 -24.99 26.34 8.90
CA VAL A 657 -25.05 26.52 7.45
C VAL A 657 -24.97 25.17 6.71
N HIS A 658 -24.07 24.29 7.12
CA HIS A 658 -23.79 23.02 6.42
C HIS A 658 -24.14 21.77 7.23
N GLY A 659 -24.44 21.92 8.53
CA GLY A 659 -24.85 20.84 9.40
C GLY A 659 -26.37 20.62 9.46
N ALA A 660 -26.81 19.53 10.09
CA ALA A 660 -28.24 19.24 10.28
C ALA A 660 -28.96 20.31 11.12
N ALA A 661 -28.26 21.05 11.97
CA ALA A 661 -28.78 22.18 12.74
C ALA A 661 -29.30 23.33 11.84
N ALA A 662 -28.85 23.43 10.60
CA ALA A 662 -29.36 24.42 9.65
C ALA A 662 -30.88 24.27 9.42
N SER A 663 -31.38 23.03 9.40
CA SER A 663 -32.76 22.71 9.05
C SER A 663 -33.58 22.03 10.18
N SER A 664 -32.93 21.46 11.21
CA SER A 664 -33.58 20.75 12.31
C SER A 664 -33.52 21.51 13.64
N PRO A 665 -34.64 22.01 14.15
CA PRO A 665 -34.70 22.62 15.47
C PRO A 665 -34.33 21.67 16.61
N GLU A 666 -34.60 20.37 16.46
CA GLU A 666 -34.28 19.35 17.47
C GLU A 666 -32.77 19.14 17.57
N VAL A 667 -32.07 19.07 16.43
CA VAL A 667 -30.59 19.00 16.38
C VAL A 667 -29.99 20.26 16.99
N ARG A 668 -30.52 21.42 16.65
CA ARG A 668 -30.10 22.72 17.20
C ARG A 668 -30.24 22.78 18.72
N ALA A 669 -31.35 22.27 19.24
CA ALA A 669 -31.57 22.21 20.70
C ALA A 669 -30.58 21.28 21.41
N ARG A 670 -30.21 20.13 20.81
CA ARG A 670 -29.16 19.24 21.35
C ARG A 670 -27.81 19.91 21.28
N CYS A 671 -27.47 20.60 20.19
CA CYS A 671 -26.21 21.33 20.03
C CYS A 671 -26.06 22.46 21.07
N ALA A 672 -27.15 23.13 21.42
CA ALA A 672 -27.16 24.21 22.40
C ALA A 672 -26.82 23.73 23.84
N ALA A 673 -26.86 22.42 24.12
CA ALA A 673 -26.41 21.87 25.38
C ALA A 673 -24.87 21.88 25.53
N ASP A 674 -24.16 21.82 24.40
CA ASP A 674 -22.70 21.67 24.38
C ASP A 674 -21.97 22.89 23.79
N ILE A 675 -22.69 23.79 23.10
CA ILE A 675 -22.12 24.94 22.37
C ILE A 675 -22.81 26.22 22.85
N ALA A 676 -22.05 27.13 23.45
CA ALA A 676 -22.59 28.38 23.99
C ALA A 676 -23.26 29.28 22.93
N ASN A 677 -22.72 29.30 21.72
CA ASN A 677 -23.20 30.09 20.58
C ASN A 677 -23.80 29.20 19.48
N ALA A 678 -24.59 28.19 19.83
CA ALA A 678 -25.12 27.19 18.89
C ALA A 678 -25.89 27.81 17.70
N ASP A 679 -26.59 28.92 17.91
CA ASP A 679 -27.38 29.61 16.85
C ASP A 679 -26.54 30.27 15.76
N SER A 680 -25.24 30.48 16.00
CA SER A 680 -24.30 31.07 15.04
C SER A 680 -23.05 30.21 14.80
N TYR A 681 -23.04 29.02 15.35
CA TYR A 681 -21.88 28.14 15.26
C TYR A 681 -21.57 27.73 13.81
N ARG A 682 -20.31 27.85 13.46
CA ARG A 682 -19.77 27.38 12.17
C ARG A 682 -18.63 26.41 12.43
N GLN A 683 -18.66 25.30 11.75
CA GLN A 683 -17.55 24.36 11.79
C GLN A 683 -16.29 25.02 11.26
N LEU A 684 -15.20 24.91 12.05
CA LEU A 684 -13.89 25.44 11.70
C LEU A 684 -13.00 24.35 11.12
N GLY A 685 -12.19 24.70 10.15
CA GLY A 685 -11.10 23.89 9.59
C GLY A 685 -9.74 24.32 10.14
N GLN A 686 -8.69 23.85 9.50
CA GLN A 686 -7.33 24.27 9.82
C GLN A 686 -7.20 25.79 9.68
N GLY A 687 -6.49 26.38 10.64
CA GLY A 687 -6.37 27.84 10.73
C GLY A 687 -7.55 28.53 11.41
N ASN A 688 -8.49 27.77 11.99
CA ASN A 688 -9.70 28.26 12.66
C ASN A 688 -10.62 29.10 11.76
N GLU A 689 -10.59 28.86 10.46
CA GLU A 689 -11.51 29.48 9.50
C GLU A 689 -12.73 28.57 9.24
N PRO A 690 -13.92 29.15 9.02
CA PRO A 690 -15.10 28.37 8.66
C PRO A 690 -14.88 27.54 7.40
N ILE A 691 -15.24 26.26 7.46
CA ILE A 691 -15.15 25.35 6.31
C ILE A 691 -16.13 25.82 5.23
N THR A 692 -15.63 25.91 3.98
CA THR A 692 -16.39 26.30 2.81
C THR A 692 -16.54 25.18 1.78
N GLY A 693 -15.86 24.05 2.00
CA GLY A 693 -15.85 22.91 1.11
C GLY A 693 -15.80 21.58 1.84
N SER A 694 -16.19 20.50 1.19
CA SER A 694 -16.27 19.16 1.77
C SER A 694 -14.88 18.54 2.05
N SER A 695 -13.81 19.07 1.50
CA SER A 695 -12.44 18.65 1.75
C SER A 695 -11.82 19.28 3.00
N GLY A 696 -12.56 20.10 3.72
CA GLY A 696 -12.12 20.75 4.95
C GLY A 696 -11.60 19.71 5.97
N GLN A 697 -10.46 20.03 6.56
CA GLN A 697 -9.80 19.17 7.55
C GLN A 697 -10.06 19.73 8.94
N THR A 698 -10.22 18.85 9.95
CA THR A 698 -10.39 19.27 11.34
C THR A 698 -9.21 20.12 11.82
N PRO A 699 -9.45 21.13 12.67
CA PRO A 699 -8.36 21.94 13.23
C PRO A 699 -7.48 21.11 14.19
N LEU A 700 -8.08 20.13 14.88
CA LEU A 700 -7.43 19.23 15.83
C LEU A 700 -7.43 17.80 15.32
N PRO A 701 -6.40 17.00 15.63
CA PRO A 701 -6.41 15.58 15.28
C PRO A 701 -7.27 14.80 16.27
N PHE A 702 -8.00 13.80 15.75
CA PHE A 702 -8.77 12.85 16.53
C PHE A 702 -7.99 11.55 16.74
N THR A 703 -8.32 10.78 17.77
CA THR A 703 -7.60 9.56 18.14
C THR A 703 -8.35 8.32 17.62
N ASN A 704 -7.72 7.56 16.73
CA ASN A 704 -8.18 6.26 16.29
C ASN A 704 -7.56 5.16 17.15
N GLY A 705 -8.39 4.29 17.77
CA GLY A 705 -7.96 3.19 18.62
C GLY A 705 -8.28 1.82 18.04
N SER A 706 -8.00 0.79 18.83
CA SER A 706 -8.33 -0.61 18.57
C SER A 706 -9.64 -1.02 19.23
N ASN A 707 -10.11 -2.24 18.87
CA ASN A 707 -11.26 -2.85 19.51
C ASN A 707 -11.02 -4.36 19.69
N PRO A 708 -10.84 -4.86 20.92
CA PRO A 708 -10.60 -6.28 21.18
C PRO A 708 -11.83 -7.17 20.94
N ASP A 709 -13.03 -6.61 20.87
CA ASP A 709 -14.29 -7.34 20.71
C ASP A 709 -14.69 -7.59 19.25
N LEU A 710 -13.83 -7.24 18.32
CA LEU A 710 -14.09 -7.44 16.90
C LEU A 710 -14.33 -8.90 16.55
N LYS A 711 -15.32 -9.10 15.67
CA LYS A 711 -15.64 -10.39 15.06
C LYS A 711 -14.95 -10.51 13.70
N PRO A 712 -14.79 -11.73 13.16
CA PRO A 712 -14.26 -11.88 11.82
C PRO A 712 -15.20 -11.27 10.78
N GLU A 713 -14.61 -10.77 9.70
CA GLU A 713 -15.35 -10.56 8.46
C GLU A 713 -15.70 -11.91 7.87
N THR A 714 -16.85 -12.03 7.25
CA THR A 714 -17.29 -13.24 6.55
C THR A 714 -17.55 -12.96 5.09
N SER A 715 -17.32 -13.95 4.23
CA SER A 715 -17.57 -13.76 2.80
C SER A 715 -18.27 -14.95 2.15
N THR A 716 -18.95 -14.65 1.05
CA THR A 716 -19.46 -15.64 0.11
C THR A 716 -18.94 -15.28 -1.28
N SER A 717 -18.28 -16.22 -1.94
CA SER A 717 -17.89 -16.10 -3.34
C SER A 717 -18.63 -17.11 -4.20
N ARG A 718 -18.88 -16.73 -5.47
CA ARG A 718 -19.50 -17.56 -6.49
C ARG A 718 -18.78 -17.32 -7.79
N THR A 719 -18.45 -18.39 -8.50
CA THR A 719 -17.89 -18.32 -9.86
C THR A 719 -18.64 -19.25 -10.80
N LEU A 720 -18.71 -18.87 -12.06
CA LEU A 720 -19.19 -19.71 -13.14
C LEU A 720 -18.33 -19.43 -14.37
N GLY A 721 -17.72 -20.45 -14.93
CA GLY A 721 -16.76 -20.28 -16.00
C GLY A 721 -16.88 -21.32 -17.09
N LEU A 722 -16.33 -20.95 -18.25
CA LEU A 722 -16.24 -21.77 -19.43
C LEU A 722 -14.82 -21.67 -19.96
N VAL A 723 -14.17 -22.83 -20.20
CA VAL A 723 -12.86 -22.89 -20.85
C VAL A 723 -13.01 -23.70 -22.13
N TRP A 724 -12.57 -23.14 -23.24
CA TRP A 724 -12.67 -23.76 -24.55
C TRP A 724 -11.33 -23.80 -25.28
N SER A 725 -10.89 -25.01 -25.64
CA SER A 725 -9.65 -25.29 -26.36
C SER A 725 -9.95 -26.05 -27.62
N PRO A 726 -10.32 -25.36 -28.73
CA PRO A 726 -10.82 -25.99 -29.94
C PRO A 726 -9.71 -26.73 -30.71
N THR A 727 -9.98 -27.94 -31.18
CA THR A 727 -9.02 -28.75 -31.95
C THR A 727 -8.73 -28.21 -33.35
N PHE A 728 -9.62 -27.37 -33.92
CA PHE A 728 -9.40 -26.74 -35.22
C PHE A 728 -8.39 -25.58 -35.17
N ALA A 729 -8.04 -25.09 -33.99
CA ALA A 729 -7.07 -24.04 -33.76
C ALA A 729 -6.14 -24.45 -32.60
N GLU A 730 -5.21 -25.34 -32.94
CA GLU A 730 -4.24 -25.84 -31.95
C GLU A 730 -3.50 -24.69 -31.26
N GLY A 731 -3.37 -24.77 -29.95
CA GLY A 731 -2.74 -23.72 -29.13
C GLY A 731 -3.66 -22.53 -28.80
N LEU A 732 -4.92 -22.50 -29.24
CA LEU A 732 -5.93 -21.53 -28.83
C LEU A 732 -6.61 -21.98 -27.53
N ASN A 733 -6.63 -21.10 -26.53
CA ASN A 733 -7.36 -21.28 -25.28
C ASN A 733 -8.19 -20.03 -24.98
N ILE A 734 -9.47 -20.23 -24.66
CA ILE A 734 -10.40 -19.14 -24.32
C ILE A 734 -11.07 -19.49 -23.00
N ALA A 735 -10.91 -18.62 -21.99
CA ALA A 735 -11.59 -18.75 -20.71
C ALA A 735 -12.46 -17.51 -20.45
N LEU A 736 -13.69 -17.74 -20.02
CA LEU A 736 -14.63 -16.70 -19.60
C LEU A 736 -15.22 -17.11 -18.26
N ASP A 737 -14.97 -16.33 -17.23
CA ASP A 737 -15.45 -16.57 -15.87
C ASP A 737 -16.29 -15.37 -15.39
N TRP A 738 -17.52 -15.62 -14.95
CA TRP A 738 -18.29 -14.70 -14.12
C TRP A 738 -17.94 -14.95 -12.66
N TRP A 739 -17.89 -13.89 -11.88
CA TRP A 739 -17.57 -13.97 -10.46
C TRP A 739 -18.33 -12.93 -9.66
N LYS A 740 -18.65 -13.29 -8.40
CA LYS A 740 -19.22 -12.39 -7.39
C LYS A 740 -18.65 -12.72 -6.03
N VAL A 741 -18.17 -11.71 -5.32
CA VAL A 741 -17.69 -11.81 -3.94
C VAL A 741 -18.42 -10.79 -3.10
N ARG A 742 -19.01 -11.23 -1.99
CA ARG A 742 -19.63 -10.38 -0.98
C ARG A 742 -18.98 -10.66 0.37
N ILE A 743 -18.61 -9.60 1.06
CA ILE A 743 -17.99 -9.61 2.38
C ILE A 743 -18.94 -8.85 3.31
N ASP A 744 -19.39 -9.49 4.36
CA ASP A 744 -20.25 -8.93 5.40
C ASP A 744 -19.47 -8.73 6.70
N ASN A 745 -19.98 -7.91 7.61
CA ASN A 745 -19.31 -7.54 8.86
C ASN A 745 -17.91 -6.96 8.64
N THR A 746 -17.74 -6.11 7.63
CA THR A 746 -16.44 -5.53 7.32
C THR A 746 -15.87 -4.77 8.53
N ILE A 747 -14.58 -4.97 8.80
CA ILE A 747 -13.89 -4.23 9.84
C ILE A 747 -13.51 -2.87 9.25
N VAL A 748 -14.17 -1.84 9.75
CA VAL A 748 -14.01 -0.44 9.31
C VAL A 748 -13.66 0.42 10.51
N ALA A 749 -12.99 1.54 10.29
CA ALA A 749 -12.85 2.58 11.30
C ALA A 749 -14.24 3.21 11.52
N ASP A 750 -14.61 3.40 12.77
CA ASP A 750 -15.80 4.17 13.12
C ASP A 750 -15.53 5.63 12.75
N HIS A 751 -16.35 6.20 11.88
CA HIS A 751 -16.04 7.53 11.34
C HIS A 751 -16.51 8.62 12.32
N PRO A 752 -15.71 9.68 12.57
CA PRO A 752 -16.10 10.79 13.43
C PRO A 752 -17.45 11.42 13.07
N ASN A 753 -17.78 11.51 11.77
CA ASN A 753 -19.09 12.01 11.33
C ASN A 753 -20.25 11.14 11.82
N ASP A 754 -20.08 9.80 11.86
CA ASP A 754 -21.11 8.89 12.35
C ASP A 754 -21.31 9.07 13.85
N ILE A 755 -20.24 9.28 14.61
CA ILE A 755 -20.32 9.53 16.06
C ILE A 755 -21.13 10.79 16.36
N LEU A 756 -20.82 11.88 15.67
CA LEU A 756 -21.52 13.15 15.87
C LEU A 756 -22.98 13.09 15.38
N ARG A 757 -23.23 12.45 14.24
CA ARG A 757 -24.58 12.20 13.75
C ARG A 757 -25.39 11.40 14.77
N ASP A 758 -24.86 10.29 15.24
CA ASP A 758 -25.53 9.42 16.21
C ASP A 758 -25.84 10.18 17.51
N CYS A 759 -24.95 11.06 17.97
CA CYS A 759 -25.17 11.91 19.14
C CYS A 759 -26.23 12.98 18.87
N TYR A 760 -26.02 13.85 17.88
CA TYR A 760 -26.85 15.05 17.70
C TYR A 760 -28.09 14.83 16.84
N GLU A 761 -28.04 13.98 15.82
CA GLU A 761 -29.21 13.74 14.95
C GLU A 761 -30.08 12.62 15.48
N LEU A 762 -29.50 11.49 15.89
CA LEU A 762 -30.25 10.33 16.40
C LEU A 762 -30.48 10.37 17.92
N GLY A 763 -29.76 11.23 18.67
CA GLY A 763 -29.95 11.37 20.12
C GLY A 763 -29.41 10.20 20.94
N ILE A 764 -28.42 9.44 20.42
CA ILE A 764 -27.80 8.30 21.09
C ILE A 764 -26.80 8.78 22.13
N ALA A 765 -27.20 8.88 23.37
CA ALA A 765 -26.42 9.48 24.46
C ALA A 765 -25.05 8.83 24.70
N GLU A 766 -24.92 7.52 24.49
CA GLU A 766 -23.66 6.78 24.61
C GLU A 766 -22.59 7.32 23.65
N ARG A 767 -22.99 7.71 22.45
CA ARG A 767 -22.09 8.25 21.42
C ARG A 767 -21.57 9.65 21.76
N CYS A 768 -22.34 10.43 22.52
CA CYS A 768 -21.92 11.76 22.96
C CYS A 768 -20.74 11.73 23.94
N GLY A 769 -20.53 10.61 24.65
CA GLY A 769 -19.38 10.42 25.53
C GLY A 769 -18.04 10.19 24.82
N SER A 770 -18.05 10.01 23.47
CA SER A 770 -16.83 9.74 22.68
C SER A 770 -16.04 10.99 22.31
N PHE A 771 -16.54 12.19 22.62
CA PHE A 771 -15.89 13.46 22.27
C PHE A 771 -16.15 14.54 23.31
N THR A 772 -15.33 15.60 23.25
CA THR A 772 -15.53 16.83 24.01
C THR A 772 -15.47 18.04 23.07
N ARG A 773 -16.09 19.14 23.46
CA ARG A 773 -16.02 20.40 22.72
C ARG A 773 -15.23 21.47 23.45
N ASP A 774 -14.62 22.36 22.68
CA ASP A 774 -14.05 23.58 23.19
C ASP A 774 -15.19 24.54 23.64
N PRO A 775 -15.17 25.05 24.88
CA PRO A 775 -16.26 25.84 25.41
C PRO A 775 -16.41 27.23 24.76
N GLU A 776 -15.36 27.77 24.17
CA GLU A 776 -15.36 29.11 23.57
C GLU A 776 -15.64 29.03 22.06
N LEU A 777 -14.95 28.15 21.36
CA LEU A 777 -15.02 28.01 19.92
C LEU A 777 -16.13 27.05 19.46
N GLY A 778 -16.63 26.19 20.39
CA GLY A 778 -17.62 25.15 20.05
C GLY A 778 -17.10 23.99 19.21
N ILE A 779 -15.84 24.02 18.78
CA ILE A 779 -15.24 22.95 17.95
C ILE A 779 -15.07 21.67 18.76
N VAL A 780 -15.08 20.52 18.07
CA VAL A 780 -14.74 19.24 18.71
C VAL A 780 -13.26 19.26 19.11
N ASN A 781 -13.03 19.27 20.41
CA ASN A 781 -11.68 19.37 20.99
C ASN A 781 -10.97 18.00 21.05
N THR A 782 -11.67 16.98 21.56
CA THR A 782 -11.19 15.60 21.54
C THR A 782 -12.24 14.71 20.95
N LEU A 783 -11.85 13.71 20.16
CA LEU A 783 -12.70 12.65 19.71
C LEU A 783 -11.91 11.36 19.61
N SER A 784 -12.41 10.31 20.27
CA SER A 784 -11.84 8.98 20.20
C SER A 784 -12.79 8.03 19.47
N TYR A 785 -12.25 7.27 18.53
CA TYR A 785 -12.98 6.28 17.77
C TYR A 785 -12.12 5.04 17.56
N GLY A 786 -12.76 3.90 17.25
CA GLY A 786 -12.07 2.63 17.08
C GLY A 786 -12.51 1.92 15.81
N SER A 787 -12.07 0.68 15.68
CA SER A 787 -12.57 -0.21 14.62
C SER A 787 -13.86 -0.88 15.06
N ARG A 788 -14.77 -1.10 14.12
CA ARG A 788 -16.03 -1.84 14.36
C ARG A 788 -16.34 -2.76 13.18
N ASN A 789 -17.14 -3.78 13.44
CA ASN A 789 -17.75 -4.58 12.37
C ASN A 789 -19.00 -3.88 11.85
N SER A 790 -19.05 -3.57 10.57
CA SER A 790 -20.17 -2.85 9.98
C SER A 790 -20.34 -3.11 8.50
N GLY A 791 -21.58 -3.10 8.04
CA GLY A 791 -21.95 -3.10 6.64
C GLY A 791 -21.42 -4.26 5.83
N PHE A 792 -21.14 -3.99 4.57
CA PHE A 792 -20.63 -4.96 3.62
C PHE A 792 -19.76 -4.32 2.55
N ARG A 793 -18.97 -5.16 1.85
CA ARG A 793 -18.28 -4.83 0.61
C ARG A 793 -18.53 -5.93 -0.40
N GLN A 794 -18.86 -5.57 -1.65
CA GLN A 794 -19.04 -6.57 -2.70
C GLN A 794 -18.46 -6.11 -4.02
N ALA A 795 -18.07 -7.11 -4.83
CA ALA A 795 -17.66 -6.89 -6.21
C ALA A 795 -18.17 -8.03 -7.09
N GLU A 796 -18.55 -7.69 -8.34
CA GLU A 796 -19.08 -8.62 -9.33
C GLU A 796 -18.55 -8.24 -10.71
N GLY A 797 -18.21 -9.25 -11.53
CA GLY A 797 -17.65 -8.99 -12.86
C GLY A 797 -17.43 -10.23 -13.70
N TYR A 798 -16.71 -10.01 -14.79
CA TYR A 798 -16.29 -11.03 -15.74
C TYR A 798 -14.79 -10.94 -15.99
N ASP A 799 -14.14 -12.09 -16.08
CA ASP A 799 -12.77 -12.25 -16.53
C ASP A 799 -12.75 -12.99 -17.88
N LEU A 800 -12.15 -12.39 -18.90
CA LEU A 800 -11.90 -13.00 -20.21
C LEU A 800 -10.40 -13.21 -20.38
N GLU A 801 -9.99 -14.41 -20.73
CA GLU A 801 -8.62 -14.76 -21.07
C GLU A 801 -8.59 -15.47 -22.41
N ILE A 802 -7.78 -15.00 -23.34
CA ILE A 802 -7.54 -15.60 -24.65
C ILE A 802 -6.04 -15.73 -24.82
N GLY A 803 -5.57 -16.94 -25.01
CA GLY A 803 -4.18 -17.25 -25.33
C GLY A 803 -4.11 -18.03 -26.63
N HIS A 804 -3.20 -17.68 -27.52
CA HIS A 804 -2.94 -18.42 -28.72
C HIS A 804 -1.44 -18.46 -29.01
N LYS A 805 -0.89 -19.66 -29.09
CA LYS A 805 0.49 -19.88 -29.49
C LYS A 805 0.50 -20.82 -30.71
N PHE A 806 1.12 -20.36 -31.80
CA PHE A 806 1.21 -21.11 -33.02
C PHE A 806 2.54 -20.94 -33.74
N GLU A 807 2.96 -21.96 -34.42
CA GLU A 807 4.19 -21.97 -35.17
C GLU A 807 3.95 -21.62 -36.65
N THR A 808 4.83 -20.78 -37.18
CA THR A 808 4.82 -20.39 -38.60
C THR A 808 6.18 -20.63 -39.24
N SER A 809 6.26 -20.58 -40.55
CA SER A 809 7.57 -20.59 -41.27
C SER A 809 8.46 -19.39 -40.91
N TRP A 810 7.92 -18.36 -40.28
CA TRP A 810 8.61 -17.16 -39.89
C TRP A 810 9.00 -17.15 -38.41
N GLY A 811 8.63 -18.19 -37.66
CA GLY A 811 8.87 -18.31 -36.21
C GLY A 811 7.61 -18.59 -35.43
N THR A 812 7.75 -18.69 -34.12
CA THR A 812 6.65 -18.91 -33.19
C THR A 812 6.02 -17.55 -32.83
N LEU A 813 4.70 -17.47 -32.98
CA LEU A 813 3.89 -16.34 -32.59
C LEU A 813 3.10 -16.70 -31.34
N SER A 814 3.04 -15.77 -30.38
CA SER A 814 2.19 -15.86 -29.20
C SER A 814 1.35 -14.60 -29.05
N ALA A 815 0.07 -14.78 -28.77
CA ALA A 815 -0.84 -13.68 -28.50
C ALA A 815 -1.61 -14.00 -27.22
N ASP A 816 -1.61 -13.08 -26.27
CA ASP A 816 -2.36 -13.19 -25.02
C ASP A 816 -3.22 -11.93 -24.87
N TRP A 817 -4.47 -12.11 -24.48
CA TRP A 817 -5.38 -11.04 -24.16
C TRP A 817 -6.16 -11.39 -22.89
N LYS A 818 -6.02 -10.56 -21.87
CA LYS A 818 -6.68 -10.72 -20.57
C LYS A 818 -7.45 -9.46 -20.24
N THR A 819 -8.71 -9.61 -19.87
CA THR A 819 -9.59 -8.46 -19.54
C THR A 819 -10.44 -8.80 -18.34
N THR A 820 -10.49 -7.86 -17.38
CA THR A 820 -11.46 -7.89 -16.29
C THR A 820 -12.46 -6.75 -16.48
N TYR A 821 -13.75 -7.08 -16.50
CA TYR A 821 -14.86 -6.14 -16.52
C TYR A 821 -15.60 -6.21 -15.18
N VAL A 822 -15.57 -5.12 -14.41
CA VAL A 822 -16.27 -4.99 -13.12
C VAL A 822 -17.65 -4.41 -13.39
N VAL A 823 -18.68 -5.22 -13.19
CA VAL A 823 -20.10 -4.83 -13.36
C VAL A 823 -20.51 -3.93 -12.20
N ALA A 824 -20.22 -4.39 -10.98
CA ALA A 824 -20.53 -3.68 -9.75
C ALA A 824 -19.37 -3.84 -8.75
N ALA A 825 -19.02 -2.77 -8.07
CA ALA A 825 -18.18 -2.76 -6.88
C ALA A 825 -18.73 -1.67 -5.96
N GLU A 826 -19.09 -2.06 -4.74
CA GLU A 826 -19.75 -1.15 -3.81
C GLU A 826 -19.48 -1.56 -2.37
N GLU A 827 -19.60 -0.60 -1.46
CA GLU A 827 -19.47 -0.82 -0.02
C GLU A 827 -20.54 -0.05 0.75
N ARG A 828 -20.87 -0.57 1.91
CA ARG A 828 -21.66 0.13 2.92
C ARG A 828 -20.92 0.02 4.25
N THR A 829 -20.57 1.14 4.84
CA THR A 829 -19.78 1.21 6.07
C THR A 829 -20.63 1.32 7.32
N THR A 830 -21.96 1.36 7.17
CA THR A 830 -22.94 1.41 8.25
C THR A 830 -23.82 0.17 8.24
N ASN A 831 -24.40 -0.19 9.39
CA ASN A 831 -25.39 -1.26 9.52
C ASN A 831 -26.83 -0.78 9.25
N GLU A 832 -27.04 0.49 8.97
CA GLU A 832 -28.34 0.99 8.58
C GLU A 832 -28.80 0.35 7.27
N VAL A 833 -29.96 -0.32 7.33
CA VAL A 833 -30.47 -1.10 6.19
C VAL A 833 -30.80 -0.21 4.99
N ASP A 834 -31.29 1.00 5.25
CA ASP A 834 -31.73 1.95 4.23
C ASP A 834 -30.61 2.85 3.70
N ALA A 835 -29.39 2.78 4.30
CA ALA A 835 -28.25 3.53 3.79
C ALA A 835 -27.83 2.98 2.40
N PRO A 836 -27.82 3.81 1.36
CA PRO A 836 -27.44 3.35 0.03
C PRO A 836 -25.99 2.92 0.00
N PRO A 837 -25.66 1.81 -0.72
CA PRO A 837 -24.27 1.44 -0.91
C PRO A 837 -23.51 2.51 -1.69
N ILE A 838 -22.25 2.66 -1.37
CA ILE A 838 -21.33 3.60 -2.03
C ILE A 838 -20.64 2.87 -3.19
N PRO A 839 -20.89 3.23 -4.46
CA PRO A 839 -20.23 2.59 -5.58
C PRO A 839 -18.75 2.97 -5.65
N SER A 840 -17.90 2.03 -6.04
CA SER A 840 -16.47 2.24 -6.28
C SER A 840 -16.04 1.91 -7.72
N ASN A 841 -16.85 1.17 -8.50
CA ASN A 841 -16.51 0.84 -9.88
C ASN A 841 -16.62 2.05 -10.83
N GLY A 842 -15.52 2.36 -11.51
CA GLY A 842 -15.38 3.55 -12.34
C GLY A 842 -15.15 4.82 -11.53
N ILE A 843 -14.78 4.70 -10.25
CA ILE A 843 -14.58 5.83 -9.34
C ILE A 843 -13.15 5.82 -8.79
N ALA A 844 -12.53 7.01 -8.78
CA ALA A 844 -11.27 7.27 -8.12
C ALA A 844 -11.52 7.97 -6.78
N THR A 845 -10.88 7.48 -5.74
CA THR A 845 -10.91 8.05 -4.39
C THR A 845 -9.49 8.23 -3.88
N ASN A 846 -9.34 8.86 -2.73
CA ASN A 846 -8.06 8.94 -2.03
C ASN A 846 -7.47 7.54 -1.68
N GLY A 847 -8.31 6.51 -1.58
CA GLY A 847 -7.92 5.14 -1.29
C GLY A 847 -7.56 4.28 -2.51
N GLY A 848 -7.61 4.82 -3.72
CA GLY A 848 -7.30 4.08 -4.96
C GLY A 848 -8.34 4.26 -6.06
N ILE A 849 -8.16 3.53 -7.15
CA ILE A 849 -9.03 3.58 -8.31
C ILE A 849 -9.72 2.23 -8.51
N GLY A 850 -11.06 2.24 -8.55
CA GLY A 850 -11.87 1.13 -8.99
C GLY A 850 -12.14 1.18 -10.50
N PHE A 851 -11.26 0.62 -11.32
CA PHE A 851 -11.48 0.61 -12.76
C PHE A 851 -12.66 -0.30 -13.14
N ARG A 852 -13.50 0.17 -14.05
CA ARG A 852 -14.55 -0.68 -14.62
C ARG A 852 -14.01 -1.70 -15.59
N VAL A 853 -12.99 -1.36 -16.39
CA VAL A 853 -12.31 -2.26 -17.31
C VAL A 853 -10.80 -2.09 -17.16
N ARG A 854 -10.11 -3.21 -16.96
CA ARG A 854 -8.68 -3.34 -17.15
C ARG A 854 -8.42 -4.41 -18.19
N SER A 855 -7.52 -4.14 -19.13
CA SER A 855 -7.21 -5.08 -20.20
C SER A 855 -5.71 -5.06 -20.49
N ASN A 856 -5.14 -6.25 -20.60
CA ASN A 856 -3.75 -6.44 -21.01
C ASN A 856 -3.73 -7.30 -22.26
N ALA A 857 -3.00 -6.86 -23.26
CA ALA A 857 -2.73 -7.66 -24.45
C ALA A 857 -1.22 -7.75 -24.67
N SER A 858 -0.74 -8.88 -25.18
CA SER A 858 0.66 -9.04 -25.56
C SER A 858 0.77 -9.83 -26.86
N LEU A 859 1.76 -9.44 -27.67
CA LEU A 859 2.18 -10.18 -28.85
C LEU A 859 3.68 -10.50 -28.71
N GLY A 860 4.03 -11.76 -28.92
CA GLY A 860 5.38 -12.25 -28.94
C GLY A 860 5.72 -12.89 -30.29
N TRP A 861 6.93 -12.69 -30.75
CA TRP A 861 7.49 -13.36 -31.91
C TRP A 861 8.90 -13.86 -31.60
N GLU A 862 9.17 -15.10 -31.90
CA GLU A 862 10.45 -15.74 -31.65
C GLU A 862 10.93 -16.49 -32.92
N ARG A 863 12.17 -16.26 -33.33
CA ARG A 863 12.81 -16.95 -34.40
C ARG A 863 14.31 -17.13 -34.16
N GLY A 864 14.74 -18.39 -34.02
CA GLY A 864 16.13 -18.67 -33.66
C GLY A 864 16.54 -17.98 -32.36
N ASN A 865 17.58 -17.15 -32.43
CA ASN A 865 18.08 -16.45 -31.25
C ASN A 865 17.38 -15.11 -30.95
N LEU A 866 16.48 -14.65 -31.83
CA LEU A 866 15.82 -13.35 -31.71
C LEU A 866 14.39 -13.53 -31.19
N GLY A 867 14.01 -12.76 -30.19
CA GLY A 867 12.67 -12.59 -29.68
C GLY A 867 12.25 -11.13 -29.67
N LEU A 868 11.02 -10.84 -30.08
CA LEU A 868 10.40 -9.52 -29.99
C LEU A 868 9.10 -9.64 -29.20
N GLY A 869 8.83 -8.67 -28.34
CA GLY A 869 7.62 -8.56 -27.55
C GLY A 869 7.00 -7.17 -27.64
N TRP A 870 5.70 -7.13 -27.71
CA TRP A 870 4.90 -5.91 -27.53
C TRP A 870 3.79 -6.19 -26.51
N GLY A 871 3.62 -5.27 -25.56
CA GLY A 871 2.59 -5.32 -24.54
C GLY A 871 1.70 -4.08 -24.57
N LEU A 872 0.46 -4.24 -24.17
CA LEU A 872 -0.51 -3.18 -24.03
C LEU A 872 -1.22 -3.32 -22.67
N ARG A 873 -1.31 -2.23 -21.93
CA ARG A 873 -2.05 -2.13 -20.65
C ARG A 873 -3.09 -1.03 -20.78
N TYR A 874 -4.36 -1.38 -20.74
CA TYR A 874 -5.51 -0.46 -20.86
C TYR A 874 -6.24 -0.33 -19.53
N PHE A 875 -6.57 0.92 -19.19
CA PHE A 875 -7.35 1.31 -18.03
C PHE A 875 -8.52 2.19 -18.47
N SER A 876 -9.74 1.82 -18.07
CA SER A 876 -10.94 2.58 -18.43
C SER A 876 -10.99 3.96 -17.81
N ALA A 877 -11.80 4.83 -18.40
CA ALA A 877 -12.13 6.12 -17.82
C ALA A 877 -12.77 5.98 -16.43
N VAL A 878 -12.51 6.95 -15.55
CA VAL A 878 -13.05 7.00 -14.19
C VAL A 878 -13.60 8.40 -13.89
N LYS A 879 -14.38 8.49 -12.80
CA LYS A 879 -14.76 9.74 -12.17
C LYS A 879 -14.10 9.85 -10.82
N GLU A 880 -13.59 11.02 -10.48
CA GLU A 880 -13.20 11.28 -9.10
C GLU A 880 -14.45 11.40 -8.24
N ARG A 881 -14.39 10.85 -7.03
CA ARG A 881 -15.53 10.84 -6.13
C ARG A 881 -15.84 12.25 -5.67
N CYS A 882 -17.10 12.61 -5.78
CA CYS A 882 -17.66 13.77 -5.17
C CYS A 882 -18.01 13.46 -3.72
N LEU A 883 -17.41 14.19 -2.78
CA LEU A 883 -17.57 13.88 -1.35
C LEU A 883 -18.93 14.31 -0.84
N ASP A 884 -19.45 15.45 -1.30
CA ASP A 884 -20.74 15.97 -0.86
C ASP A 884 -21.38 16.92 -1.88
N ALA A 885 -22.02 16.34 -2.86
CA ALA A 885 -22.74 17.10 -3.89
C ALA A 885 -23.96 17.87 -3.36
N ALA A 886 -24.55 17.39 -2.27
CA ALA A 886 -25.76 18.01 -1.72
C ALA A 886 -25.42 19.29 -0.95
N THR A 887 -24.35 19.26 -0.16
CA THR A 887 -23.92 20.40 0.67
C THR A 887 -23.02 21.38 -0.08
N TYR A 888 -22.18 20.85 -0.99
CA TYR A 888 -21.23 21.64 -1.79
C TYR A 888 -21.41 21.34 -3.29
N PRO A 889 -22.44 21.89 -3.91
CA PRO A 889 -22.78 21.57 -5.30
C PRO A 889 -21.66 21.88 -6.31
N GLY A 890 -20.76 22.80 -5.99
CA GLY A 890 -19.62 23.17 -6.84
C GLY A 890 -18.51 22.11 -6.94
N GLU A 891 -18.45 21.14 -6.04
CA GLU A 891 -17.43 20.11 -6.04
C GLU A 891 -17.67 19.01 -7.07
N CYS A 892 -18.93 18.80 -7.41
CA CYS A 892 -19.31 17.81 -8.40
C CYS A 892 -19.47 18.46 -9.76
N SER A 893 -18.91 17.83 -10.75
CA SER A 893 -19.10 18.25 -12.12
C SER A 893 -20.53 17.97 -12.58
N HIS A 894 -21.47 18.74 -12.12
CA HIS A 894 -22.73 18.87 -12.81
C HIS A 894 -22.50 19.73 -14.08
N PRO A 895 -23.04 19.39 -15.26
CA PRO A 895 -22.86 20.19 -16.48
C PRO A 895 -23.21 21.67 -16.33
N GLY A 896 -24.05 22.02 -15.36
CA GLY A 896 -24.43 23.39 -15.01
C GLY A 896 -23.71 23.98 -13.80
N GLN A 897 -22.91 23.18 -13.05
CA GLN A 897 -22.21 23.64 -11.85
C GLN A 897 -20.71 23.61 -12.10
N ARG A 898 -20.08 24.75 -12.02
CA ARG A 898 -18.67 24.96 -12.27
C ARG A 898 -18.01 25.55 -11.05
N ALA A 899 -16.80 25.14 -10.77
CA ALA A 899 -15.96 25.96 -9.92
C ALA A 899 -15.87 27.38 -10.48
N PRO A 900 -15.88 28.44 -9.67
CA PRO A 900 -15.89 29.82 -10.13
C PRO A 900 -14.82 30.17 -11.17
N TRP A 901 -13.67 29.50 -11.10
CA TRP A 901 -12.51 29.67 -11.99
C TRP A 901 -12.56 28.79 -13.25
N PHE A 902 -13.52 27.88 -13.39
CA PHE A 902 -13.59 26.99 -14.53
C PHE A 902 -14.56 27.48 -15.59
N SER A 903 -14.06 27.93 -16.75
CA SER A 903 -14.86 28.41 -17.86
C SER A 903 -15.36 27.33 -18.82
N GLY A 904 -14.88 26.08 -18.68
CA GLY A 904 -15.20 24.98 -19.57
C GLY A 904 -16.61 24.40 -19.38
N SER A 905 -17.14 23.72 -20.41
CA SER A 905 -18.46 23.04 -20.40
C SER A 905 -18.38 21.58 -20.05
N ARG A 906 -17.18 21.02 -19.70
CA ARG A 906 -16.94 19.61 -19.45
C ARG A 906 -17.09 19.28 -17.98
N ASP A 907 -17.44 18.02 -17.75
CA ASP A 907 -17.42 17.34 -16.45
C ASP A 907 -15.97 17.33 -15.92
N TYR A 908 -15.62 18.20 -14.99
CA TYR A 908 -14.22 18.37 -14.55
C TYR A 908 -13.72 17.24 -13.64
N ASN A 909 -14.60 16.40 -13.06
CA ASN A 909 -14.19 15.24 -12.29
C ASN A 909 -14.02 13.95 -13.13
N ARG A 910 -14.30 13.99 -14.43
CA ARG A 910 -14.13 12.84 -15.31
C ARG A 910 -12.71 12.78 -15.84
N ARG A 911 -12.07 11.60 -15.72
CA ARG A 911 -10.75 11.30 -16.25
C ARG A 911 -10.87 10.29 -17.39
N GLY A 912 -10.18 10.56 -18.51
CA GLY A 912 -10.18 9.72 -19.68
C GLY A 912 -9.52 8.36 -19.45
N SER A 913 -9.76 7.41 -20.36
CA SER A 913 -9.04 6.14 -20.40
C SER A 913 -7.57 6.34 -20.76
N VAL A 914 -6.73 5.42 -20.30
CA VAL A 914 -5.28 5.42 -20.53
C VAL A 914 -4.85 4.08 -21.08
N THR A 915 -3.95 4.12 -22.06
CA THR A 915 -3.28 2.93 -22.61
C THR A 915 -1.77 3.16 -22.59
N PHE A 916 -1.07 2.18 -22.03
CA PHE A 916 0.38 2.13 -22.04
C PHE A 916 0.85 1.03 -22.98
N HIS A 917 1.96 1.26 -23.67
CA HIS A 917 2.56 0.29 -24.58
C HIS A 917 4.00 0.00 -24.12
N ASP A 918 4.33 -1.29 -24.09
CA ASP A 918 5.62 -1.80 -23.66
C ASP A 918 6.24 -2.57 -24.84
N VAL A 919 7.56 -2.44 -25.05
CA VAL A 919 8.27 -3.13 -26.12
C VAL A 919 9.56 -3.74 -25.60
N GLN A 920 9.93 -4.90 -26.11
CA GLN A 920 11.17 -5.60 -25.78
C GLN A 920 11.75 -6.30 -26.99
N ALA A 921 13.06 -6.26 -27.15
CA ALA A 921 13.83 -7.13 -28.01
C ALA A 921 14.81 -7.96 -27.18
N ARG A 922 14.87 -9.27 -27.48
CA ARG A 922 15.74 -10.23 -26.79
C ARG A 922 16.60 -10.96 -27.80
N TYR A 923 17.89 -11.15 -27.48
CA TYR A 923 18.81 -11.92 -28.30
C TYR A 923 19.61 -12.91 -27.45
N ASN A 924 19.57 -14.19 -27.84
CA ASN A 924 20.37 -15.24 -27.21
C ASN A 924 21.75 -15.31 -27.90
N LEU A 925 22.80 -15.12 -27.09
CA LEU A 925 24.19 -15.10 -27.55
C LEU A 925 24.78 -16.53 -27.58
N PRO A 926 25.80 -16.80 -28.41
CA PRO A 926 26.35 -18.15 -28.57
C PRO A 926 27.03 -18.75 -27.31
N TRP A 927 27.29 -17.93 -26.30
CA TRP A 927 27.96 -18.32 -25.05
C TRP A 927 27.02 -18.43 -23.87
N ASP A 928 25.81 -18.93 -24.08
CA ASP A 928 24.76 -19.12 -23.08
C ASP A 928 24.36 -17.83 -22.33
N ALA A 929 24.43 -16.69 -23.01
CA ALA A 929 23.98 -15.42 -22.49
C ALA A 929 22.76 -14.89 -23.26
N THR A 930 21.98 -14.05 -22.59
CA THR A 930 20.82 -13.37 -23.19
C THR A 930 20.91 -11.88 -22.91
N VAL A 931 20.78 -11.05 -23.95
CA VAL A 931 20.61 -9.60 -23.85
C VAL A 931 19.17 -9.26 -24.15
N SER A 932 18.54 -8.46 -23.29
CA SER A 932 17.21 -7.88 -23.54
C SER A 932 17.30 -6.37 -23.42
N ILE A 933 16.70 -5.67 -24.37
CA ILE A 933 16.56 -4.21 -24.37
C ILE A 933 15.08 -3.90 -24.56
N GLY A 934 14.55 -2.96 -23.80
CA GLY A 934 13.15 -2.62 -23.90
C GLY A 934 12.81 -1.25 -23.37
N ALA A 935 11.56 -0.89 -23.55
CA ALA A 935 10.97 0.30 -22.97
C ALA A 935 9.55 -0.01 -22.47
N ASN A 936 9.31 0.23 -21.20
CA ASN A 936 7.97 0.27 -20.66
C ASN A 936 7.38 1.66 -20.90
N ASN A 937 6.09 1.72 -21.25
CA ASN A 937 5.42 2.95 -21.62
C ASN A 937 6.19 3.73 -22.71
N VAL A 938 6.44 3.05 -23.83
CA VAL A 938 7.34 3.56 -24.92
C VAL A 938 6.93 4.92 -25.46
N PHE A 939 5.65 5.29 -25.37
CA PHE A 939 5.16 6.60 -25.81
C PHE A 939 5.20 7.67 -24.72
N GLY A 940 5.73 7.38 -23.53
CA GLY A 940 5.82 8.33 -22.41
C GLY A 940 4.46 8.82 -21.94
N ARG A 941 3.41 7.98 -22.03
CA ARG A 941 2.05 8.36 -21.61
C ARG A 941 2.02 8.56 -20.11
N GLN A 942 1.42 9.62 -19.65
CA GLN A 942 1.15 9.88 -18.24
C GLN A 942 -0.30 9.53 -17.89
N GLY A 943 -0.51 9.11 -16.65
CA GLY A 943 -1.85 8.97 -16.09
C GLY A 943 -2.57 10.32 -16.02
N PRO A 944 -3.91 10.33 -15.91
CA PRO A 944 -4.65 11.56 -15.73
C PRO A 944 -4.30 12.25 -14.41
N ILE A 945 -4.37 13.57 -14.40
CA ILE A 945 -4.25 14.36 -13.17
C ILE A 945 -5.47 14.08 -12.29
N MET A 946 -5.20 13.74 -11.01
CA MET A 946 -6.21 13.40 -10.01
C MET A 946 -6.23 14.44 -8.89
N TYR A 947 -7.29 15.25 -8.80
CA TYR A 947 -7.44 16.25 -7.72
C TYR A 947 -7.81 15.65 -6.38
N SER A 948 -8.45 14.47 -6.40
CA SER A 948 -8.75 13.69 -5.18
C SER A 948 -7.53 13.06 -4.52
N GLN A 949 -6.36 13.12 -5.17
CA GLN A 949 -5.12 12.60 -4.62
C GLN A 949 -4.34 13.71 -3.92
N PRO A 950 -4.14 13.62 -2.61
CA PRO A 950 -3.36 14.62 -1.90
C PRO A 950 -1.91 14.55 -2.37
N SER A 951 -1.26 15.69 -2.41
CA SER A 951 0.19 15.86 -2.52
C SER A 951 0.80 15.78 -3.92
N ALA A 952 0.27 15.09 -4.90
CA ALA A 952 0.96 14.98 -6.18
C ALA A 952 0.05 14.92 -7.41
N ASN A 953 -1.26 15.06 -7.23
CA ASN A 953 -2.26 14.94 -8.31
C ASN A 953 -2.14 13.65 -9.14
N PHE A 954 -1.59 12.60 -8.53
CA PHE A 954 -1.22 11.37 -9.21
C PHE A 954 -1.85 10.16 -8.54
N SER A 955 -2.32 9.23 -9.35
CA SER A 955 -2.81 7.93 -8.90
C SER A 955 -2.06 6.81 -9.62
N TYR A 956 -1.85 5.69 -8.93
CA TYR A 956 -1.06 4.58 -9.41
C TYR A 956 -1.79 3.72 -10.44
N TYR A 957 -1.20 3.54 -11.62
CA TYR A 957 -1.71 2.74 -12.75
C TYR A 957 -0.81 1.52 -13.03
N GLY A 958 -0.36 0.82 -12.00
CA GLY A 958 0.44 -0.40 -12.15
C GLY A 958 1.96 -0.19 -12.31
N GLY A 959 2.47 1.02 -12.18
CA GLY A 959 3.86 1.40 -12.40
C GLY A 959 4.22 1.67 -13.86
N PHE A 960 5.36 2.33 -14.09
CA PHE A 960 5.80 2.83 -15.40
C PHE A 960 4.78 3.75 -16.09
N ASP A 961 4.02 4.50 -15.30
CA ASP A 961 2.90 5.34 -15.68
C ASP A 961 3.21 6.84 -15.53
N ILE A 962 4.44 7.17 -15.10
CA ILE A 962 4.94 8.54 -14.90
C ILE A 962 5.95 8.99 -15.97
N GLY A 963 6.16 8.21 -17.03
CA GLY A 963 7.10 8.49 -18.10
C GLY A 963 7.52 7.22 -18.82
N ARG A 964 8.33 7.35 -19.87
CA ARG A 964 8.96 6.24 -20.59
C ARG A 964 10.11 5.70 -19.77
N PHE A 965 10.11 4.40 -19.46
CA PHE A 965 11.18 3.72 -18.74
C PHE A 965 11.97 2.82 -19.69
N ILE A 966 13.25 3.15 -19.95
CA ILE A 966 14.13 2.41 -20.86
C ILE A 966 15.03 1.52 -20.02
N TYR A 967 15.22 0.27 -20.45
CA TYR A 967 16.03 -0.70 -19.72
C TYR A 967 16.82 -1.62 -20.59
N MET A 968 17.90 -2.19 -20.02
CA MET A 968 18.69 -3.29 -20.55
C MET A 968 18.87 -4.36 -19.46
N LYS A 969 18.82 -5.63 -19.88
CA LYS A 969 19.11 -6.78 -19.04
C LYS A 969 20.14 -7.66 -19.72
N TYR A 970 21.12 -8.11 -18.97
CA TYR A 970 22.08 -9.14 -19.37
C TYR A 970 21.92 -10.35 -18.44
N GLN A 971 21.77 -11.52 -18.99
CA GLN A 971 21.71 -12.79 -18.27
C GLN A 971 22.82 -13.70 -18.77
N GLN A 972 23.57 -14.31 -17.86
CA GLN A 972 24.60 -15.30 -18.16
C GLN A 972 24.29 -16.60 -17.43
N ARG A 973 24.36 -17.74 -18.16
CA ARG A 973 24.28 -19.08 -17.58
C ARG A 973 25.68 -19.71 -17.61
N PHE A 974 26.02 -20.46 -16.54
CA PHE A 974 27.31 -21.13 -16.37
C PHE A 974 27.09 -22.62 -16.04
#